data_597f821f6bf020a971bdd07121e2655c
#
_entry.id   597f821f6bf020a971bdd07121e2655c
#
_cell.length_a   1.000
_cell.length_b   1.000
_cell.length_c   1.000
_cell.angle_alpha   90.00
_cell.angle_beta   90.00
_cell.angle_gamma   90.00
#
_symmetry.space_group_name_H-M   'P 1'
#
loop_
_entity.id
_entity.type
_entity.pdbx_description
1 polymer ?
#
loop_
_entity_poly.entity_id
_entity_poly.type
_entity_poly.pdbx_seq_one_letter_code
_entity_poly.pdbx_strand_id
1 'polypeptide(L)'
;MTGPTRADAVRAMLEARTIAVVGASPRPGSFGARLLTELERSPSRPTVHLVNPRYDRIGARVCLPSLGEIPDPVDLVALAVGDHALEEQLVLAAGRGDRSSVIYGSAFENGVGRGGLRARLTSVANGAGMALCGAGCMGFVSVAHGLRAIGYVEPDPLPAGPVALVTHSGSAFSALLRADRRLGWSLAVSSGQELVTTTADYIDYALGLDGTRVVALLLETLRRPAALLAALHRAAAADVPVVALTVGGTPGGRAMVAAHSGALAGDDATWEALCESTGMIRVADLAEMTDTLELIGAGRRAPAPPAPGISPVHDSGAERALGPVGRGIASVHDSGAERNAIGPVGRGIASVHDSGAERALVVDVAHSLDLPFADIGPETTARLAALLDDGLDATNPLDVWGTGASARTVLAGSLTALAADPSVGAVALAVDLVHELDGDRSYIEAAIDAWDATTKPVCVLANLPSALDRTAARELRDHGLPVLEGTRSGLLALRHLLSLGAPPTPPAEVVAPEMPGRRARWVTRLAAGPLRADEALALLADYGIPGPAAHSAGSRAEALTAADAVGYPVVLKTDRPDISHKSDVGGVVVGLDGPEALAAAYDELAGRLGPDMVVMATAPPGVEMALGVVRDPLLGPLVVVGAGGVLVELLADRRVGMPPLTATAARRMVQRLAVRPVLDGIRGGIVADVGALAAAVVGLSHLAVELGDVIVALDVNPLRCGPGGVLALDALIELGPSQSRPG
;
A
#
# COMPACT_ATOMS: atom_id res chain seq x y z
N MET A 1 -1.39 33.96 23.63
CA MET A 1 -0.46 33.57 22.54
C MET A 1 -0.39 32.06 22.57
N THR A 2 -0.91 31.39 21.56
CA THR A 2 -0.77 29.93 21.40
C THR A 2 0.73 29.63 21.21
N GLY A 3 1.29 28.72 22.00
CA GLY A 3 2.68 28.29 21.86
C GLY A 3 2.97 27.75 20.44
N PRO A 4 4.26 27.59 20.06
CA PRO A 4 4.63 27.10 18.74
C PRO A 4 3.97 25.72 18.49
N THR A 5 3.42 25.57 17.29
CA THR A 5 2.80 24.30 16.88
C THR A 5 3.88 23.27 16.55
N ARG A 6 3.49 21.99 16.47
CA ARG A 6 4.37 20.92 16.02
C ARG A 6 4.91 21.19 14.61
N ALA A 7 4.07 21.71 13.72
CA ALA A 7 4.47 22.08 12.37
C ALA A 7 5.56 23.18 12.36
N ASP A 8 5.45 24.16 13.27
CA ASP A 8 6.48 25.22 13.41
C ASP A 8 7.82 24.66 13.91
N ALA A 9 7.81 23.68 14.81
CA ALA A 9 9.03 23.02 15.28
C ALA A 9 9.68 22.16 14.18
N VAL A 10 8.90 21.44 13.38
CA VAL A 10 9.40 20.68 12.22
C VAL A 10 9.98 21.62 11.16
N ARG A 11 9.32 22.73 10.90
CA ARG A 11 9.82 23.77 10.00
C ARG A 11 11.14 24.35 10.50
N ALA A 12 11.23 24.70 11.79
CA ALA A 12 12.46 25.20 12.39
C ALA A 12 13.62 24.20 12.25
N MET A 13 13.35 22.89 12.35
CA MET A 13 14.33 21.83 12.14
C MET A 13 14.83 21.79 10.69
N LEU A 14 13.90 21.70 9.72
CA LEU A 14 14.23 21.46 8.32
C LEU A 14 14.70 22.70 7.56
N GLU A 15 14.45 23.90 8.11
CA GLU A 15 14.85 25.20 7.57
C GLU A 15 15.85 25.93 8.49
N ALA A 16 16.52 25.22 9.40
CA ALA A 16 17.35 25.82 10.45
C ALA A 16 18.42 26.78 9.90
N ARG A 17 18.45 27.94 10.47
CA ARG A 17 19.45 29.00 10.18
C ARG A 17 20.51 29.14 11.28
N THR A 18 20.17 28.72 12.50
CA THR A 18 21.05 28.66 13.65
C THR A 18 21.14 27.22 14.16
N ILE A 19 22.36 26.70 14.26
CA ILE A 19 22.59 25.28 14.59
C ILE A 19 23.67 25.18 15.66
N ALA A 20 23.40 24.42 16.73
CA ALA A 20 24.39 23.99 17.69
C ALA A 20 24.82 22.55 17.41
N VAL A 21 26.12 22.32 17.20
CA VAL A 21 26.69 20.98 17.03
C VAL A 21 27.32 20.53 18.33
N VAL A 22 26.60 19.70 19.09
CA VAL A 22 27.09 19.12 20.34
C VAL A 22 27.88 17.85 20.04
N GLY A 23 29.17 17.85 20.40
CA GLY A 23 30.11 16.79 19.99
C GLY A 23 30.89 17.14 18.72
N ALA A 24 30.98 18.43 18.37
CA ALA A 24 31.86 18.94 17.32
C ALA A 24 33.31 18.45 17.53
N SER A 25 33.99 18.04 16.46
CA SER A 25 35.32 17.45 16.56
C SER A 25 36.20 17.81 15.38
N PRO A 26 37.48 18.15 15.62
CA PRO A 26 38.46 18.39 14.57
C PRO A 26 39.05 17.08 14.01
N ARG A 27 38.81 15.93 14.66
CA ARG A 27 39.43 14.64 14.30
C ARG A 27 38.87 14.13 12.98
N PRO A 28 39.72 13.96 11.95
CA PRO A 28 39.30 13.43 10.66
C PRO A 28 38.56 12.09 10.81
N GLY A 29 37.49 11.88 10.04
CA GLY A 29 36.70 10.65 10.06
C GLY A 29 35.78 10.49 11.26
N SER A 30 35.85 11.37 12.28
CA SER A 30 34.85 11.36 13.37
C SER A 30 33.49 11.82 12.86
N PHE A 31 32.42 11.38 13.53
CA PHE A 31 31.05 11.76 13.17
C PHE A 31 30.85 13.28 13.20
N GLY A 32 31.31 13.94 14.28
CA GLY A 32 31.23 15.41 14.41
C GLY A 32 31.99 16.17 13.32
N ALA A 33 33.13 15.63 12.82
CA ALA A 33 33.87 16.26 11.73
C ALA A 33 33.13 16.15 10.41
N ARG A 34 32.55 14.96 10.10
CA ARG A 34 31.73 14.76 8.89
C ARG A 34 30.48 15.65 8.89
N LEU A 35 29.79 15.73 10.02
CA LEU A 35 28.63 16.63 10.17
C LEU A 35 29.01 18.11 9.91
N LEU A 36 30.15 18.57 10.44
CA LEU A 36 30.64 19.92 10.16
C LEU A 36 30.92 20.11 8.67
N THR A 37 31.55 19.14 8.01
CA THR A 37 31.79 19.18 6.55
C THR A 37 30.50 19.34 5.77
N GLU A 38 29.45 18.59 6.12
CA GLU A 38 28.18 18.69 5.43
C GLU A 38 27.45 20.00 5.70
N LEU A 39 27.48 20.49 6.94
CA LEU A 39 26.96 21.83 7.27
C LEU A 39 27.67 22.95 6.51
N GLU A 40 28.99 22.86 6.33
CA GLU A 40 29.80 23.82 5.55
C GLU A 40 29.44 23.79 4.04
N ARG A 41 28.98 22.64 3.52
CA ARG A 41 28.48 22.48 2.15
C ARG A 41 27.05 22.98 1.98
N SER A 42 26.36 23.37 3.06
CA SER A 42 24.99 23.87 2.99
C SER A 42 24.91 25.17 2.20
N PRO A 43 24.18 25.24 1.08
CA PRO A 43 23.98 26.49 0.33
C PRO A 43 23.36 27.61 1.19
N SER A 44 22.52 27.26 2.17
CA SER A 44 21.88 28.20 3.10
C SER A 44 22.87 28.90 4.05
N ARG A 45 24.10 28.38 4.21
CA ARG A 45 25.14 28.90 5.11
C ARG A 45 24.63 29.19 6.51
N PRO A 46 24.12 28.19 7.26
CA PRO A 46 23.61 28.42 8.61
C PRO A 46 24.72 28.92 9.56
N THR A 47 24.34 29.68 10.57
CA THR A 47 25.22 30.01 11.69
C THR A 47 25.41 28.77 12.55
N VAL A 48 26.64 28.27 12.67
CA VAL A 48 26.96 27.02 13.38
C VAL A 48 27.76 27.33 14.63
N HIS A 49 27.21 26.99 15.79
CA HIS A 49 27.90 27.03 17.09
C HIS A 49 28.50 25.65 17.38
N LEU A 50 29.79 25.61 17.70
CA LEU A 50 30.51 24.38 18.02
C LEU A 50 30.50 24.16 19.52
N VAL A 51 30.10 22.99 19.98
CA VAL A 51 30.02 22.65 21.41
C VAL A 51 30.79 21.37 21.68
N ASN A 52 31.87 21.45 22.44
CA ASN A 52 32.60 20.28 22.94
C ASN A 52 33.55 20.72 24.07
N PRO A 53 33.45 20.17 25.30
CA PRO A 53 34.29 20.56 26.44
C PRO A 53 35.78 20.21 26.29
N ARG A 54 36.18 19.49 25.25
CA ARG A 54 37.57 19.07 25.02
C ARG A 54 38.37 20.03 24.15
N TYR A 55 37.74 21.02 23.55
CA TYR A 55 38.38 21.92 22.59
C TYR A 55 37.94 23.35 22.81
N ASP A 56 38.89 24.29 22.85
CA ASP A 56 38.59 25.73 22.86
C ASP A 56 38.32 26.25 21.44
N ARG A 57 38.88 25.56 20.45
CA ARG A 57 38.77 25.94 19.03
C ARG A 57 38.78 24.68 18.13
N ILE A 58 38.05 24.76 17.05
CA ILE A 58 38.08 23.79 15.94
C ILE A 58 38.33 24.58 14.66
N GLY A 59 39.52 24.45 14.08
CA GLY A 59 39.97 25.32 13.02
C GLY A 59 40.03 26.80 13.49
N ALA A 60 39.47 27.70 12.72
CA ALA A 60 39.37 29.11 13.04
C ALA A 60 38.20 29.45 13.99
N ARG A 61 37.30 28.53 14.27
CA ARG A 61 36.05 28.77 15.03
C ARG A 61 36.24 28.51 16.52
N VAL A 62 35.64 29.35 17.36
CA VAL A 62 35.53 29.11 18.80
C VAL A 62 34.66 27.90 19.06
N CYS A 63 35.06 27.05 19.98
CA CYS A 63 34.30 25.90 20.45
C CYS A 63 33.90 26.13 21.90
N LEU A 64 32.62 26.11 22.18
CA LEU A 64 32.09 26.36 23.52
C LEU A 64 32.12 25.05 24.33
N PRO A 65 32.41 25.11 25.63
CA PRO A 65 32.45 23.89 26.46
C PRO A 65 31.04 23.28 26.72
N SER A 66 30.00 24.11 26.67
CA SER A 66 28.63 23.71 26.95
C SER A 66 27.62 24.38 26.01
N LEU A 67 26.53 23.67 25.69
CA LEU A 67 25.39 24.25 24.99
C LEU A 67 24.79 25.44 25.73
N GLY A 68 24.87 25.46 27.08
CA GLY A 68 24.40 26.55 27.93
C GLY A 68 25.12 27.89 27.73
N GLU A 69 26.27 27.90 27.07
CA GLU A 69 27.04 29.13 26.82
C GLU A 69 26.66 29.83 25.50
N ILE A 70 25.78 29.22 24.70
CA ILE A 70 25.20 29.90 23.55
C ILE A 70 24.13 30.87 24.06
N PRO A 71 24.22 32.18 23.76
CA PRO A 71 23.36 33.20 24.39
C PRO A 71 21.87 33.02 24.09
N ASP A 72 21.54 32.74 22.84
CA ASP A 72 20.16 32.66 22.37
C ASP A 72 19.76 31.20 22.00
N PRO A 73 18.47 30.85 22.07
CA PRO A 73 17.99 29.60 21.54
C PRO A 73 18.32 29.44 20.04
N VAL A 74 18.64 28.22 19.63
CA VAL A 74 18.90 27.85 18.22
C VAL A 74 17.72 27.13 17.58
N ASP A 75 17.67 27.17 16.26
CA ASP A 75 16.63 26.43 15.51
C ASP A 75 16.83 24.91 15.62
N LEU A 76 18.10 24.45 15.60
CA LEU A 76 18.46 23.05 15.60
C LEU A 76 19.65 22.74 16.53
N VAL A 77 19.47 21.73 17.39
CA VAL A 77 20.56 21.13 18.17
C VAL A 77 20.91 19.76 17.58
N ALA A 78 22.10 19.65 16.98
CA ALA A 78 22.61 18.41 16.38
C ALA A 78 23.44 17.66 17.43
N LEU A 79 22.89 16.57 17.98
CA LEU A 79 23.49 15.77 19.05
C LEU A 79 24.40 14.67 18.48
N ALA A 80 25.67 15.00 18.25
CA ALA A 80 26.72 14.10 17.78
C ALA A 80 27.53 13.50 18.96
N VAL A 81 26.84 13.07 20.01
CA VAL A 81 27.41 12.55 21.26
C VAL A 81 27.00 11.11 21.49
N GLY A 82 27.71 10.42 22.39
CA GLY A 82 27.33 9.05 22.78
C GLY A 82 26.04 9.01 23.60
N ASP A 83 25.38 7.84 23.60
CA ASP A 83 24.05 7.65 24.18
C ASP A 83 23.94 8.08 25.66
N HIS A 84 25.03 7.93 26.42
CA HIS A 84 25.09 8.33 27.83
C HIS A 84 24.94 9.84 28.09
N ALA A 85 25.20 10.68 27.09
CA ALA A 85 25.10 12.12 27.22
C ALA A 85 23.81 12.71 26.59
N LEU A 86 23.04 11.91 25.87
CA LEU A 86 21.88 12.38 25.09
C LEU A 86 20.83 13.05 25.95
N GLU A 87 20.47 12.45 27.08
CA GLU A 87 19.40 12.94 27.95
C GLU A 87 19.77 14.30 28.55
N GLU A 88 20.98 14.43 29.11
CA GLU A 88 21.48 15.68 29.69
C GLU A 88 21.46 16.81 28.64
N GLN A 89 21.99 16.55 27.47
CA GLN A 89 22.07 17.56 26.41
C GLN A 89 20.69 17.93 25.85
N LEU A 90 19.75 16.98 25.75
CA LEU A 90 18.39 17.28 25.32
C LEU A 90 17.60 18.06 26.37
N VAL A 91 17.76 17.74 27.65
CA VAL A 91 17.17 18.51 28.77
C VAL A 91 17.69 19.96 28.76
N LEU A 92 18.99 20.13 28.54
CA LEU A 92 19.59 21.46 28.45
C LEU A 92 19.04 22.24 27.24
N ALA A 93 18.94 21.60 26.07
CA ALA A 93 18.35 22.21 24.88
C ALA A 93 16.88 22.62 25.10
N ALA A 94 16.09 21.75 25.69
CA ALA A 94 14.70 22.01 26.04
C ALA A 94 14.56 23.19 27.04
N GLY A 95 15.41 23.21 28.06
CA GLY A 95 15.43 24.28 29.07
C GLY A 95 15.84 25.65 28.52
N ARG A 96 16.63 25.68 27.43
CA ARG A 96 17.03 26.91 26.71
C ARG A 96 15.90 27.41 25.79
N GLY A 97 14.93 26.57 25.43
CA GLY A 97 13.89 26.89 24.45
C GLY A 97 14.35 26.66 23.00
N ASP A 98 15.36 25.82 22.77
CA ASP A 98 15.76 25.40 21.44
C ASP A 98 14.60 24.65 20.76
N ARG A 99 14.38 24.87 19.46
CA ARG A 99 13.13 24.47 18.79
C ARG A 99 13.10 23.01 18.32
N SER A 100 14.28 22.46 18.01
CA SER A 100 14.38 21.10 17.47
C SER A 100 15.72 20.44 17.75
N SER A 101 15.77 19.12 17.61
CA SER A 101 17.01 18.36 17.74
C SER A 101 17.08 17.20 16.75
N VAL A 102 18.32 16.78 16.42
CA VAL A 102 18.61 15.50 15.72
C VAL A 102 19.46 14.64 16.62
N ILE A 103 19.04 13.39 16.84
CA ILE A 103 19.80 12.38 17.59
C ILE A 103 20.32 11.33 16.61
N TYR A 104 21.61 11.36 16.32
CA TYR A 104 22.24 10.39 15.43
C TYR A 104 22.54 9.06 16.12
N GLY A 105 22.84 9.09 17.44
CA GLY A 105 23.05 7.90 18.26
C GLY A 105 21.82 7.00 18.35
N SER A 106 22.03 5.73 18.70
CA SER A 106 20.96 4.72 18.76
C SER A 106 20.00 4.91 19.94
N ALA A 107 20.37 5.76 20.91
CA ALA A 107 19.69 5.94 22.20
C ALA A 107 19.48 4.60 22.91
N PHE A 108 20.55 3.82 22.99
CA PHE A 108 20.58 2.51 23.63
C PHE A 108 21.17 2.62 25.04
N GLU A 109 20.51 1.96 26.01
CA GLU A 109 20.96 1.92 27.40
C GLU A 109 21.21 0.46 27.83
N ASN A 110 22.46 0.16 28.25
CA ASN A 110 22.83 -1.16 28.73
C ASN A 110 22.13 -1.47 30.06
N GLY A 111 21.54 -2.68 30.18
CA GLY A 111 20.98 -3.19 31.44
C GLY A 111 19.56 -2.75 31.79
N VAL A 112 19.01 -1.75 31.08
CA VAL A 112 17.60 -1.37 31.15
C VAL A 112 16.94 -1.80 29.85
N GLY A 113 15.73 -2.33 29.90
CA GLY A 113 15.00 -2.71 28.68
C GLY A 113 15.02 -1.58 27.65
N ARG A 114 14.98 -1.91 26.37
CA ARG A 114 15.16 -0.99 25.21
C ARG A 114 14.34 0.31 25.26
N GLY A 115 13.35 0.44 26.15
CA GLY A 115 12.49 1.61 26.30
C GLY A 115 12.99 2.72 27.22
N GLY A 116 13.97 2.48 28.11
CA GLY A 116 14.32 3.41 29.18
C GLY A 116 14.75 4.81 28.70
N LEU A 117 15.91 4.92 28.05
CA LEU A 117 16.44 6.19 27.57
C LEU A 117 15.53 6.82 26.50
N ARG A 118 15.05 6.04 25.55
CA ARG A 118 14.16 6.51 24.47
C ARG A 118 12.88 7.15 25.00
N ALA A 119 12.25 6.52 26.00
CA ALA A 119 11.02 7.06 26.62
C ALA A 119 11.29 8.40 27.33
N ARG A 120 12.44 8.53 28.02
CA ARG A 120 12.83 9.79 28.68
C ARG A 120 13.11 10.89 27.67
N LEU A 121 13.86 10.60 26.59
CA LEU A 121 14.11 11.56 25.50
C LEU A 121 12.79 12.01 24.83
N THR A 122 11.87 11.07 24.59
CA THR A 122 10.54 11.38 24.05
C THR A 122 9.75 12.29 24.99
N SER A 123 9.78 12.02 26.30
CA SER A 123 9.09 12.85 27.31
C SER A 123 9.64 14.26 27.36
N VAL A 124 10.96 14.41 27.35
CA VAL A 124 11.63 15.72 27.36
C VAL A 124 11.24 16.55 26.13
N ALA A 125 11.38 15.98 24.93
CA ALA A 125 11.10 16.70 23.69
C ALA A 125 9.61 17.06 23.55
N ASN A 126 8.69 16.13 23.89
CA ASN A 126 7.25 16.42 23.88
C ASN A 126 6.87 17.47 24.91
N GLY A 127 7.44 17.41 26.11
CA GLY A 127 7.18 18.40 27.18
C GLY A 127 7.62 19.81 26.80
N ALA A 128 8.66 19.94 25.97
CA ALA A 128 9.14 21.21 25.46
C ALA A 128 8.53 21.62 24.10
N GLY A 129 7.68 20.80 23.50
CA GLY A 129 7.14 21.05 22.15
C GLY A 129 8.20 21.02 21.04
N MET A 130 9.33 20.34 21.24
CA MET A 130 10.44 20.25 20.29
C MET A 130 10.15 19.23 19.19
N ALA A 131 10.57 19.52 17.96
CA ALA A 131 10.73 18.48 16.94
C ALA A 131 12.02 17.68 17.21
N LEU A 132 11.95 16.35 17.03
CA LEU A 132 13.09 15.45 17.27
C LEU A 132 13.21 14.43 16.14
N CYS A 133 14.25 14.57 15.31
CA CYS A 133 14.61 13.57 14.30
C CYS A 133 15.47 12.48 14.93
N GLY A 134 15.15 11.23 14.68
CA GLY A 134 15.89 10.07 15.22
C GLY A 134 15.13 9.40 16.39
N ALA A 135 15.81 8.64 17.21
CA ALA A 135 17.23 8.28 17.29
C ALA A 135 17.66 7.29 16.17
N GLY A 136 18.99 7.04 16.09
CA GLY A 136 19.54 6.06 15.15
C GLY A 136 19.33 6.47 13.68
N CYS A 137 19.55 7.73 13.35
CA CYS A 137 19.29 8.29 12.02
C CYS A 137 20.57 8.82 11.36
N MET A 138 20.50 9.06 10.05
CA MET A 138 21.55 9.77 9.30
C MET A 138 21.37 11.29 9.37
N GLY A 139 20.19 11.76 9.75
CA GLY A 139 19.77 13.14 9.69
C GLY A 139 18.98 13.46 8.42
N PHE A 140 19.13 14.67 7.88
CA PHE A 140 18.36 15.11 6.73
C PHE A 140 19.11 16.07 5.82
N VAL A 141 18.67 16.15 4.57
CA VAL A 141 19.02 17.19 3.60
C VAL A 141 17.73 17.85 3.12
N SER A 142 17.56 19.12 3.45
CA SER A 142 16.48 19.96 2.91
C SER A 142 17.03 20.67 1.67
N VAL A 143 16.88 20.03 0.49
CA VAL A 143 17.45 20.56 -0.75
C VAL A 143 16.75 21.85 -1.14
N ALA A 144 15.43 21.94 -0.95
CA ALA A 144 14.64 23.13 -1.21
C ALA A 144 15.15 24.37 -0.40
N HIS A 145 15.70 24.14 0.79
CA HIS A 145 16.22 25.23 1.65
C HIS A 145 17.75 25.24 1.74
N GLY A 146 18.43 24.36 1.02
CA GLY A 146 19.90 24.32 0.96
C GLY A 146 20.56 23.94 2.30
N LEU A 147 19.94 23.11 3.13
CA LEU A 147 20.47 22.68 4.43
C LEU A 147 20.85 21.20 4.42
N ARG A 148 22.06 20.87 4.92
CA ARG A 148 22.62 19.51 4.98
C ARG A 148 22.99 19.16 6.43
N ALA A 149 22.05 18.66 7.20
CA ALA A 149 22.24 18.25 8.59
C ALA A 149 22.40 16.70 8.71
N ILE A 150 23.43 16.16 8.04
CA ILE A 150 23.71 14.73 7.94
C ILE A 150 25.10 14.39 8.46
N GLY A 151 25.24 13.21 9.07
CA GLY A 151 26.50 12.74 9.65
C GLY A 151 27.39 11.91 8.72
N TYR A 152 27.06 11.83 7.43
CA TYR A 152 27.80 11.12 6.41
C TYR A 152 28.00 12.02 5.19
N VAL A 153 29.14 11.83 4.49
CA VAL A 153 29.43 12.61 3.29
C VAL A 153 28.62 12.06 2.13
N GLU A 154 27.73 12.89 1.60
CA GLU A 154 26.86 12.56 0.47
C GLU A 154 27.23 13.38 -0.77
N PRO A 155 26.74 13.02 -1.98
CA PRO A 155 27.04 13.78 -3.21
C PRO A 155 26.76 15.27 -3.06
N ASP A 156 27.59 16.09 -3.71
CA ASP A 156 27.49 17.55 -3.71
C ASP A 156 27.80 18.10 -5.11
N PRO A 157 26.86 18.81 -5.76
CA PRO A 157 25.49 19.07 -5.28
C PRO A 157 24.58 17.85 -5.39
N LEU A 158 23.59 17.75 -4.50
CA LEU A 158 22.44 16.88 -4.73
C LEU A 158 21.50 17.56 -5.73
N PRO A 159 21.04 16.86 -6.77
CA PRO A 159 20.13 17.46 -7.74
C PRO A 159 18.82 17.86 -7.08
N ALA A 160 18.40 19.11 -7.27
CA ALA A 160 17.09 19.57 -6.86
C ALA A 160 16.01 18.95 -7.78
N GLY A 161 14.85 18.60 -7.21
CA GLY A 161 13.79 17.99 -8.01
C GLY A 161 12.56 17.57 -7.19
N PRO A 162 11.71 16.72 -7.77
CA PRO A 162 10.35 16.51 -7.33
C PRO A 162 10.19 15.50 -6.17
N VAL A 163 11.23 14.81 -5.75
CA VAL A 163 11.12 13.69 -4.80
C VAL A 163 11.38 14.16 -3.36
N ALA A 164 10.43 13.90 -2.46
CA ALA A 164 10.63 13.98 -1.02
C ALA A 164 10.81 12.57 -0.45
N LEU A 165 11.99 12.25 0.08
CA LEU A 165 12.32 10.94 0.66
C LEU A 165 12.22 10.98 2.18
N VAL A 166 11.51 10.01 2.77
CA VAL A 166 11.53 9.71 4.19
C VAL A 166 11.82 8.22 4.39
N THR A 167 12.89 7.90 5.11
CA THR A 167 13.31 6.51 5.29
C THR A 167 13.73 6.22 6.73
N HIS A 168 13.29 5.07 7.26
CA HIS A 168 13.79 4.54 8.53
C HIS A 168 15.21 3.97 8.39
N SER A 169 15.61 3.58 7.18
CA SER A 169 16.89 2.94 6.89
C SER A 169 17.96 3.95 6.47
N GLY A 170 19.04 4.04 7.25
CA GLY A 170 20.19 4.88 6.90
C GLY A 170 20.96 4.39 5.67
N SER A 171 21.06 3.06 5.45
CA SER A 171 21.73 2.52 4.27
C SER A 171 20.96 2.78 2.98
N ALA A 172 19.63 2.62 3.01
CA ALA A 172 18.78 2.94 1.86
C ALA A 172 18.78 4.44 1.56
N PHE A 173 18.84 5.30 2.59
CA PHE A 173 19.01 6.74 2.43
C PHE A 173 20.23 7.07 1.55
N SER A 174 21.41 6.60 1.95
CA SER A 174 22.63 6.83 1.17
C SER A 174 22.60 6.16 -0.20
N ALA A 175 22.04 4.95 -0.32
CA ALA A 175 21.94 4.26 -1.60
C ALA A 175 21.09 5.04 -2.62
N LEU A 176 19.96 5.57 -2.19
CA LEU A 176 19.08 6.36 -3.05
C LEU A 176 19.69 7.71 -3.43
N LEU A 177 20.35 8.41 -2.48
CA LEU A 177 21.01 9.69 -2.78
C LEU A 177 22.20 9.54 -3.73
N ARG A 178 22.86 8.37 -3.74
CA ARG A 178 24.02 8.06 -4.58
C ARG A 178 23.67 7.32 -5.86
N ALA A 179 22.40 6.94 -6.02
CA ALA A 179 21.95 6.26 -7.24
C ALA A 179 22.13 7.17 -8.46
N ASP A 180 22.72 6.63 -9.52
CA ASP A 180 22.94 7.34 -10.79
C ASP A 180 21.65 7.38 -11.62
N ARG A 181 20.55 7.88 -10.99
CA ARG A 181 19.20 7.90 -11.56
C ARG A 181 18.64 9.31 -11.80
N ARG A 182 19.38 10.35 -11.42
CA ARG A 182 18.95 11.76 -11.57
C ARG A 182 17.55 12.05 -10.96
N LEU A 183 17.18 11.37 -9.85
CA LEU A 183 15.84 11.47 -9.26
C LEU A 183 15.45 12.90 -8.86
N GLY A 184 16.40 13.72 -8.49
CA GLY A 184 16.14 15.07 -8.00
C GLY A 184 15.35 15.09 -6.69
N TRP A 185 15.82 15.85 -5.72
CA TRP A 185 15.29 15.85 -4.37
C TRP A 185 14.75 17.22 -3.95
N SER A 186 13.57 17.28 -3.34
CA SER A 186 13.10 18.45 -2.58
C SER A 186 13.52 18.33 -1.11
N LEU A 187 13.41 17.15 -0.56
CA LEU A 187 13.73 16.78 0.82
C LEU A 187 14.24 15.35 0.87
N ALA A 188 15.22 15.05 1.71
CA ALA A 188 15.60 13.69 2.05
C ALA A 188 15.83 13.58 3.56
N VAL A 189 15.09 12.70 4.23
CA VAL A 189 15.15 12.46 5.67
C VAL A 189 15.43 10.99 5.95
N SER A 190 16.49 10.73 6.72
CA SER A 190 16.65 9.46 7.41
C SER A 190 16.10 9.66 8.83
N SER A 191 14.87 9.23 9.07
CA SER A 191 14.14 9.53 10.31
C SER A 191 14.48 8.59 11.46
N GLY A 192 15.09 7.43 11.16
CA GLY A 192 15.46 6.42 12.15
C GLY A 192 14.23 5.89 12.92
N GLN A 193 14.29 5.97 14.26
CA GLN A 193 13.28 5.37 15.12
C GLN A 193 12.05 6.23 15.38
N GLU A 194 12.02 7.47 14.88
CA GLU A 194 10.87 8.39 14.99
C GLU A 194 10.32 8.52 16.42
N LEU A 195 11.19 8.91 17.36
CA LEU A 195 10.80 9.04 18.76
C LEU A 195 9.72 10.11 18.98
N VAL A 196 9.78 11.21 18.22
CA VAL A 196 8.83 12.33 18.30
C VAL A 196 8.34 12.73 16.92
N THR A 197 9.20 13.27 16.06
CA THR A 197 8.83 13.62 14.68
C THR A 197 8.76 12.35 13.85
N THR A 198 7.62 12.15 13.16
CA THR A 198 7.31 10.90 12.46
C THR A 198 7.15 11.14 10.96
N THR A 199 7.09 10.07 10.19
CA THR A 199 6.83 10.09 8.75
C THR A 199 5.64 11.00 8.40
N ALA A 200 4.56 11.01 9.19
CA ALA A 200 3.42 11.89 8.96
C ALA A 200 3.79 13.38 8.97
N ASP A 201 4.62 13.78 9.91
CA ASP A 201 5.06 15.18 10.05
C ASP A 201 5.94 15.59 8.86
N TYR A 202 6.77 14.69 8.35
CA TYR A 202 7.63 14.93 7.17
C TYR A 202 6.82 14.96 5.86
N ILE A 203 5.80 14.11 5.72
CA ILE A 203 4.88 14.18 4.57
C ILE A 203 4.18 15.55 4.56
N ASP A 204 3.60 15.97 5.69
CA ASP A 204 2.91 17.26 5.79
C ASP A 204 3.82 18.42 5.43
N TYR A 205 5.07 18.39 5.88
CA TYR A 205 6.05 19.41 5.52
C TYR A 205 6.38 19.38 4.02
N ALA A 206 6.60 18.16 3.46
CA ALA A 206 6.95 17.99 2.05
C ALA A 206 5.84 18.46 1.10
N LEU A 207 4.56 18.28 1.48
CA LEU A 207 3.41 18.79 0.72
C LEU A 207 3.36 20.33 0.66
N GLY A 208 4.02 21.02 1.59
CA GLY A 208 4.17 22.48 1.59
C GLY A 208 5.37 22.99 0.79
N LEU A 209 6.21 22.10 0.24
CA LEU A 209 7.37 22.49 -0.56
C LEU A 209 6.99 22.66 -2.03
N ASP A 210 7.31 23.79 -2.60
CA ASP A 210 7.13 24.03 -4.03
C ASP A 210 7.92 22.99 -4.85
N GLY A 211 7.25 22.38 -5.81
CA GLY A 211 7.86 21.42 -6.75
C GLY A 211 7.91 19.96 -6.27
N THR A 212 7.50 19.62 -5.05
CA THR A 212 7.34 18.23 -4.64
C THR A 212 6.19 17.60 -5.41
N ARG A 213 6.46 16.51 -6.17
CA ARG A 213 5.48 15.80 -6.99
C ARG A 213 5.28 14.35 -6.60
N VAL A 214 6.17 13.81 -5.79
CA VAL A 214 6.09 12.43 -5.28
C VAL A 214 6.78 12.34 -3.94
N VAL A 215 6.19 11.59 -3.02
CA VAL A 215 6.79 11.23 -1.73
C VAL A 215 7.26 9.79 -1.78
N ALA A 216 8.52 9.56 -1.44
CA ALA A 216 9.15 8.25 -1.35
C ALA A 216 9.29 7.84 0.12
N LEU A 217 8.77 6.66 0.49
CA LEU A 217 8.82 6.16 1.86
C LEU A 217 9.52 4.80 1.93
N LEU A 218 10.38 4.61 2.92
CA LEU A 218 10.86 3.28 3.31
C LEU A 218 10.54 3.05 4.78
N LEU A 219 9.57 2.19 5.06
CA LEU A 219 8.95 2.05 6.37
C LEU A 219 9.18 0.66 6.97
N GLU A 220 9.66 0.63 8.21
CA GLU A 220 9.76 -0.59 9.04
C GLU A 220 8.56 -0.72 9.98
N THR A 221 8.03 0.41 10.45
CA THR A 221 6.99 0.46 11.48
C THR A 221 6.04 1.64 11.26
N LEU A 222 4.85 1.58 11.88
CA LEU A 222 3.89 2.68 11.95
C LEU A 222 3.91 3.28 13.36
N ARG A 223 4.53 4.43 13.55
CA ARG A 223 4.66 5.05 14.88
C ARG A 223 3.38 5.77 15.35
N ARG A 224 2.71 6.46 14.44
CA ARG A 224 1.48 7.22 14.67
C ARG A 224 0.48 6.92 13.55
N PRO A 225 -0.17 5.74 13.54
CA PRO A 225 -0.95 5.27 12.41
C PRO A 225 -2.04 6.25 11.96
N ALA A 226 -2.82 6.81 12.90
CA ALA A 226 -3.86 7.78 12.58
C ALA A 226 -3.30 9.07 11.93
N ALA A 227 -2.15 9.56 12.40
CA ALA A 227 -1.52 10.74 11.82
C ALA A 227 -0.96 10.43 10.41
N LEU A 228 -0.36 9.24 10.22
CA LEU A 228 0.12 8.81 8.92
C LEU A 228 -1.04 8.67 7.93
N LEU A 229 -2.13 8.01 8.32
CA LEU A 229 -3.33 7.88 7.49
C LEU A 229 -3.85 9.26 7.05
N ALA A 230 -3.95 10.21 7.98
CA ALA A 230 -4.38 11.56 7.68
C ALA A 230 -3.41 12.30 6.73
N ALA A 231 -2.09 12.12 6.90
CA ALA A 231 -1.08 12.71 6.01
C ALA A 231 -1.14 12.10 4.59
N LEU A 232 -1.34 10.79 4.48
CA LEU A 232 -1.51 10.11 3.19
C LEU A 232 -2.78 10.58 2.46
N HIS A 233 -3.89 10.78 3.17
CA HIS A 233 -5.11 11.36 2.58
C HIS A 233 -4.87 12.80 2.10
N ARG A 234 -4.09 13.61 2.83
CA ARG A 234 -3.71 14.96 2.37
C ARG A 234 -2.84 14.90 1.12
N ALA A 235 -1.88 13.97 1.06
CA ALA A 235 -1.07 13.76 -0.15
C ALA A 235 -1.94 13.38 -1.36
N ALA A 236 -2.89 12.46 -1.17
CA ALA A 236 -3.84 12.07 -2.21
C ALA A 236 -4.73 13.25 -2.65
N ALA A 237 -5.22 14.06 -1.70
CA ALA A 237 -6.03 15.26 -2.00
C ALA A 237 -5.22 16.36 -2.73
N ALA A 238 -3.91 16.41 -2.52
CA ALA A 238 -2.98 17.31 -3.20
C ALA A 238 -2.48 16.76 -4.55
N ASP A 239 -2.96 15.59 -5.00
CA ASP A 239 -2.47 14.86 -6.18
C ASP A 239 -0.95 14.59 -6.15
N VAL A 240 -0.41 14.36 -4.94
CA VAL A 240 0.98 13.96 -4.73
C VAL A 240 1.04 12.46 -4.40
N PRO A 241 1.43 11.60 -5.36
CA PRO A 241 1.57 10.17 -5.11
C PRO A 241 2.57 9.87 -4.01
N VAL A 242 2.26 8.83 -3.24
CA VAL A 242 3.18 8.29 -2.24
C VAL A 242 3.60 6.90 -2.67
N VAL A 243 4.90 6.69 -2.86
CA VAL A 243 5.52 5.40 -3.22
C VAL A 243 6.23 4.86 -1.99
N ALA A 244 5.82 3.69 -1.52
CA ALA A 244 6.31 3.12 -0.27
C ALA A 244 6.90 1.72 -0.43
N LEU A 245 8.14 1.54 -0.02
CA LEU A 245 8.74 0.24 0.25
C LEU A 245 8.52 -0.08 1.74
N THR A 246 7.78 -1.15 2.02
CA THR A 246 7.47 -1.57 3.39
C THR A 246 8.12 -2.90 3.68
N VAL A 247 8.69 -3.06 4.87
CA VAL A 247 9.32 -4.30 5.31
C VAL A 247 8.58 -4.90 6.50
N GLY A 248 8.80 -6.18 6.79
CA GLY A 248 8.15 -6.87 7.91
C GLY A 248 6.81 -7.52 7.56
N GLY A 249 6.41 -7.63 6.29
CA GLY A 249 5.17 -8.29 5.87
C GLY A 249 5.09 -9.78 6.25
N THR A 250 6.22 -10.48 6.28
CA THR A 250 6.28 -11.90 6.66
C THR A 250 6.55 -12.09 8.16
N PRO A 251 6.21 -13.26 8.76
CA PRO A 251 6.54 -13.54 10.16
C PRO A 251 8.03 -13.39 10.49
N GLY A 252 8.92 -13.87 9.61
CA GLY A 252 10.36 -13.71 9.77
C GLY A 252 10.81 -12.26 9.67
N GLY A 253 10.28 -11.52 8.69
CA GLY A 253 10.54 -10.09 8.54
C GLY A 253 10.08 -9.28 9.76
N ARG A 254 8.90 -9.57 10.31
CA ARG A 254 8.40 -8.93 11.54
C ARG A 254 9.32 -9.16 12.73
N ALA A 255 9.79 -10.39 12.90
CA ALA A 255 10.72 -10.71 13.98
C ALA A 255 12.03 -9.91 13.88
N MET A 256 12.57 -9.74 12.66
CA MET A 256 13.77 -8.93 12.41
C MET A 256 13.52 -7.43 12.68
N VAL A 257 12.41 -6.88 12.20
CA VAL A 257 12.02 -5.48 12.46
C VAL A 257 11.84 -5.24 13.97
N ALA A 258 11.13 -6.10 14.67
CA ALA A 258 10.95 -5.99 16.12
C ALA A 258 12.30 -6.04 16.87
N ALA A 259 13.21 -6.91 16.44
CA ALA A 259 14.57 -7.00 16.99
C ALA A 259 15.40 -5.71 16.75
N HIS A 260 15.24 -5.07 15.58
CA HIS A 260 15.99 -3.87 15.18
C HIS A 260 15.39 -2.59 15.77
N SER A 261 14.10 -2.35 15.56
CA SER A 261 13.43 -1.08 15.92
C SER A 261 12.81 -1.08 17.32
N GLY A 262 12.58 -2.26 17.91
CA GLY A 262 11.84 -2.41 19.18
C GLY A 262 10.36 -2.05 19.06
N ALA A 263 9.80 -2.01 17.85
CA ALA A 263 8.41 -1.68 17.59
C ALA A 263 7.73 -2.78 16.77
N LEU A 264 6.39 -2.79 16.81
CA LEU A 264 5.59 -3.69 15.99
C LEU A 264 5.70 -3.26 14.51
N ALA A 265 6.01 -4.21 13.65
CA ALA A 265 5.86 -4.05 12.21
C ALA A 265 4.41 -4.32 11.82
N GLY A 266 3.89 -3.58 10.86
CA GLY A 266 2.63 -3.91 10.19
C GLY A 266 2.76 -5.27 9.49
N ASP A 267 1.71 -6.08 9.52
CA ASP A 267 1.65 -7.27 8.68
C ASP A 267 1.24 -6.90 7.24
N ASP A 268 1.19 -7.88 6.37
CA ASP A 268 0.88 -7.65 4.95
C ASP A 268 -0.54 -7.10 4.76
N ALA A 269 -1.50 -7.55 5.58
CA ALA A 269 -2.88 -7.08 5.57
C ALA A 269 -3.00 -5.62 6.02
N THR A 270 -2.23 -5.21 7.03
CA THR A 270 -2.12 -3.82 7.50
C THR A 270 -1.68 -2.89 6.36
N TRP A 271 -0.60 -3.27 5.65
CA TRP A 271 -0.10 -2.47 4.53
C TRP A 271 -1.07 -2.45 3.34
N GLU A 272 -1.71 -3.59 3.03
CA GLU A 272 -2.73 -3.66 1.97
C GLU A 272 -3.90 -2.73 2.28
N ALA A 273 -4.45 -2.78 3.50
CA ALA A 273 -5.54 -1.93 3.92
C ALA A 273 -5.18 -0.43 3.84
N LEU A 274 -3.96 -0.07 4.21
CA LEU A 274 -3.46 1.31 4.12
C LEU A 274 -3.38 1.77 2.66
N CYS A 275 -2.84 0.94 1.76
CA CYS A 275 -2.76 1.24 0.32
C CYS A 275 -4.15 1.41 -0.30
N GLU A 276 -5.07 0.51 -0.01
CA GLU A 276 -6.44 0.57 -0.55
C GLU A 276 -7.20 1.84 -0.10
N SER A 277 -6.99 2.26 1.15
CA SER A 277 -7.69 3.45 1.69
C SER A 277 -7.10 4.77 1.22
N THR A 278 -5.79 4.83 0.92
CA THR A 278 -5.08 6.08 0.67
C THR A 278 -4.60 6.25 -0.77
N GLY A 279 -4.59 5.18 -1.57
CA GLY A 279 -3.97 5.18 -2.88
C GLY A 279 -2.44 5.16 -2.86
N MET A 280 -1.82 4.88 -1.70
CA MET A 280 -0.38 4.69 -1.58
C MET A 280 0.08 3.52 -2.46
N ILE A 281 1.12 3.75 -3.27
CA ILE A 281 1.73 2.75 -4.13
C ILE A 281 2.75 1.96 -3.31
N ARG A 282 2.50 0.67 -3.11
CA ARG A 282 3.45 -0.21 -2.45
C ARG A 282 4.33 -0.90 -3.47
N VAL A 283 5.64 -0.83 -3.27
CA VAL A 283 6.67 -1.46 -4.11
C VAL A 283 7.37 -2.57 -3.35
N ALA A 284 7.87 -3.58 -4.07
CA ALA A 284 8.45 -4.79 -3.49
C ALA A 284 9.94 -4.65 -3.17
N ASP A 285 10.66 -3.83 -3.92
CA ASP A 285 12.11 -3.64 -3.76
C ASP A 285 12.57 -2.25 -4.20
N LEU A 286 13.87 -1.98 -4.03
CA LEU A 286 14.47 -0.69 -4.38
C LEU A 286 14.57 -0.45 -5.90
N ALA A 287 14.62 -1.50 -6.73
CA ALA A 287 14.65 -1.36 -8.18
C ALA A 287 13.28 -0.89 -8.69
N GLU A 288 12.20 -1.54 -8.24
CA GLU A 288 10.83 -1.09 -8.52
C GLU A 288 10.59 0.33 -7.99
N MET A 289 11.09 0.63 -6.78
CA MET A 289 10.97 1.96 -6.20
C MET A 289 11.64 3.03 -7.07
N THR A 290 12.87 2.81 -7.50
CA THR A 290 13.61 3.80 -8.29
C THR A 290 13.01 4.01 -9.66
N ASP A 291 12.59 2.95 -10.38
CA ASP A 291 11.91 3.06 -11.66
C ASP A 291 10.58 3.81 -11.53
N THR A 292 9.82 3.50 -10.47
CA THR A 292 8.54 4.18 -10.19
C THR A 292 8.73 5.67 -9.88
N LEU A 293 9.72 6.01 -9.05
CA LEU A 293 10.02 7.39 -8.69
C LEU A 293 10.52 8.20 -9.91
N GLU A 294 11.37 7.62 -10.74
CA GLU A 294 11.88 8.25 -11.95
C GLU A 294 10.73 8.55 -12.93
N LEU A 295 9.87 7.55 -13.18
CA LEU A 295 8.75 7.69 -14.12
C LEU A 295 7.70 8.71 -13.63
N ILE A 296 7.28 8.63 -12.37
CA ILE A 296 6.29 9.55 -11.79
C ILE A 296 6.88 10.95 -11.61
N GLY A 297 8.15 11.03 -11.17
CA GLY A 297 8.87 12.29 -10.97
C GLY A 297 9.05 13.12 -12.23
N ALA A 298 9.08 12.50 -13.41
CA ALA A 298 9.09 13.20 -14.71
C ALA A 298 7.86 14.09 -14.93
N GLY A 299 6.80 13.90 -14.14
CA GLY A 299 5.66 14.82 -14.09
C GLY A 299 4.64 14.67 -15.21
N ARG A 300 4.81 13.72 -16.13
CA ARG A 300 3.80 13.37 -17.11
C ARG A 300 2.83 12.34 -16.55
N ARG A 301 1.55 12.53 -16.78
CA ARG A 301 0.48 11.65 -16.32
C ARG A 301 -0.18 10.93 -17.50
N ALA A 302 -0.58 9.67 -17.26
CA ALA A 302 -1.50 9.01 -18.18
C ALA A 302 -2.79 9.83 -18.21
N PRO A 303 -3.33 10.13 -19.41
CA PRO A 303 -4.60 10.84 -19.50
C PRO A 303 -5.71 10.09 -18.76
N ALA A 304 -6.67 10.80 -18.15
CA ALA A 304 -7.80 10.16 -17.47
C ALA A 304 -8.58 9.26 -18.46
N PRO A 305 -9.07 8.07 -18.02
CA PRO A 305 -9.93 7.25 -18.87
C PRO A 305 -11.18 8.05 -19.28
N PRO A 306 -11.69 7.87 -20.51
CA PRO A 306 -12.95 8.49 -20.89
C PRO A 306 -14.04 8.08 -19.89
N ALA A 307 -14.92 9.02 -19.55
CA ALA A 307 -16.09 8.69 -18.74
C ALA A 307 -16.82 7.51 -19.40
N PRO A 308 -17.31 6.51 -18.64
CA PRO A 308 -18.03 5.38 -19.20
C PRO A 308 -19.24 5.93 -19.98
N GLY A 309 -19.10 5.94 -21.32
CA GLY A 309 -20.19 6.27 -22.21
C GLY A 309 -21.26 5.20 -22.05
N ILE A 310 -22.51 5.61 -21.88
CA ILE A 310 -23.66 4.72 -21.98
C ILE A 310 -23.67 4.23 -23.44
N SER A 311 -23.03 3.08 -23.69
CA SER A 311 -23.16 2.44 -25.00
C SER A 311 -24.61 1.99 -25.15
N PRO A 312 -25.31 2.36 -26.23
CA PRO A 312 -26.61 1.79 -26.51
C PRO A 312 -26.43 0.28 -26.74
N VAL A 313 -27.18 -0.51 -26.01
CA VAL A 313 -27.28 -1.95 -26.22
C VAL A 313 -27.76 -2.16 -27.67
N HIS A 314 -26.85 -2.51 -28.57
CA HIS A 314 -27.23 -3.03 -29.89
C HIS A 314 -27.69 -4.48 -29.69
N ASP A 315 -29.00 -4.65 -29.69
CA ASP A 315 -29.68 -5.92 -29.83
C ASP A 315 -29.45 -6.44 -31.28
N SER A 316 -28.38 -7.21 -31.48
CA SER A 316 -28.14 -7.93 -32.73
C SER A 316 -28.61 -9.36 -32.55
N GLY A 317 -29.92 -9.57 -32.74
CA GLY A 317 -30.47 -10.88 -33.05
C GLY A 317 -29.81 -11.46 -34.30
N ALA A 318 -28.88 -12.38 -34.11
CA ALA A 318 -28.36 -13.24 -35.16
C ALA A 318 -28.42 -14.70 -34.68
N GLU A 319 -29.50 -15.40 -35.11
CA GLU A 319 -29.58 -16.83 -35.08
C GLU A 319 -28.37 -17.44 -35.83
N ARG A 320 -27.52 -18.18 -35.16
CA ARG A 320 -26.53 -19.06 -35.81
C ARG A 320 -27.05 -20.50 -35.83
N ALA A 321 -27.32 -20.97 -37.06
CA ALA A 321 -27.64 -22.33 -37.37
C ALA A 321 -26.49 -23.28 -36.98
N LEU A 322 -26.84 -24.39 -36.32
CA LEU A 322 -25.97 -25.53 -35.99
C LEU A 322 -25.69 -26.36 -37.23
N GLY A 323 -24.44 -26.48 -37.66
CA GLY A 323 -23.94 -27.46 -38.62
C GLY A 323 -23.22 -28.65 -37.93
N PRO A 324 -23.09 -29.83 -38.59
CA PRO A 324 -22.86 -31.09 -37.88
C PRO A 324 -21.42 -31.37 -37.45
N VAL A 325 -21.33 -32.12 -36.37
CA VAL A 325 -20.16 -32.61 -35.63
C VAL A 325 -19.24 -33.47 -36.48
N GLY A 326 -17.99 -33.06 -36.70
CA GLY A 326 -16.90 -33.90 -37.19
C GLY A 326 -15.91 -34.18 -36.04
N ARG A 327 -15.65 -35.46 -35.76
CA ARG A 327 -14.68 -35.94 -34.78
C ARG A 327 -13.25 -35.66 -35.27
N GLY A 328 -12.52 -34.88 -34.48
CA GLY A 328 -11.05 -34.76 -34.62
C GLY A 328 -10.45 -34.41 -33.25
N ILE A 329 -9.53 -35.25 -32.78
CA ILE A 329 -8.75 -35.02 -31.58
C ILE A 329 -7.80 -33.87 -31.89
N ALA A 330 -8.10 -32.66 -31.39
CA ALA A 330 -7.23 -31.52 -31.43
C ALA A 330 -6.67 -31.29 -30.03
N SER A 331 -5.38 -31.07 -29.98
CA SER A 331 -4.56 -30.72 -28.82
C SER A 331 -5.18 -29.63 -27.93
N VAL A 332 -5.05 -29.83 -26.62
CA VAL A 332 -5.41 -28.85 -25.58
C VAL A 332 -4.44 -27.69 -25.63
N HIS A 333 -4.68 -26.72 -26.51
CA HIS A 333 -4.14 -25.38 -26.51
C HIS A 333 -5.05 -24.52 -27.38
N ASP A 334 -6.05 -23.99 -26.80
CA ASP A 334 -6.66 -22.67 -27.03
C ASP A 334 -8.03 -22.63 -26.33
N SER A 335 -8.05 -22.37 -25.05
CA SER A 335 -9.22 -21.81 -24.41
C SER A 335 -8.95 -20.33 -24.20
N GLY A 336 -9.23 -19.56 -25.24
CA GLY A 336 -9.49 -18.13 -25.12
C GLY A 336 -10.67 -17.93 -24.18
N ALA A 337 -10.42 -18.02 -22.88
CA ALA A 337 -11.30 -17.46 -21.89
C ALA A 337 -11.23 -15.95 -22.12
N GLU A 338 -12.29 -15.36 -22.67
CA GLU A 338 -12.57 -13.94 -22.53
C GLU A 338 -12.51 -13.63 -21.03
N ARG A 339 -11.33 -13.24 -20.57
CA ARG A 339 -11.18 -12.64 -19.28
C ARG A 339 -11.80 -11.26 -19.42
N ASN A 340 -13.03 -11.12 -18.96
CA ASN A 340 -13.59 -9.82 -18.65
C ASN A 340 -12.65 -9.19 -17.63
N ALA A 341 -11.68 -8.43 -18.14
CA ALA A 341 -10.88 -7.50 -17.36
C ALA A 341 -11.85 -6.43 -16.84
N ILE A 342 -12.42 -6.68 -15.66
CA ILE A 342 -13.21 -5.70 -14.92
C ILE A 342 -12.23 -4.87 -14.07
N GLY A 343 -11.33 -4.17 -14.77
CA GLY A 343 -10.86 -2.86 -14.35
C GLY A 343 -11.66 -1.82 -15.14
N PRO A 344 -11.71 -0.55 -14.74
CA PRO A 344 -12.25 0.48 -15.65
C PRO A 344 -11.56 0.27 -17.00
N VAL A 345 -12.28 0.42 -18.11
CA VAL A 345 -11.74 0.38 -19.47
C VAL A 345 -10.63 1.42 -19.52
N GLY A 346 -9.47 1.01 -19.03
CA GLY A 346 -8.30 1.82 -18.77
C GLY A 346 -7.40 1.71 -19.99
N ARG A 347 -6.76 2.78 -20.32
CA ARG A 347 -5.73 2.80 -21.34
C ARG A 347 -4.65 1.79 -20.97
N GLY A 348 -4.21 0.99 -21.96
CA GLY A 348 -3.05 0.12 -21.85
C GLY A 348 -1.74 0.87 -22.10
N ILE A 349 -0.64 0.17 -22.04
CA ILE A 349 0.66 0.65 -22.52
C ILE A 349 0.82 0.37 -24.01
N ALA A 350 1.74 1.08 -24.65
CA ALA A 350 2.29 0.67 -25.93
C ALA A 350 3.82 0.56 -25.82
N SER A 351 4.41 -0.33 -26.61
CA SER A 351 5.87 -0.43 -26.67
C SER A 351 6.38 -0.67 -28.08
N VAL A 352 7.58 -0.15 -28.35
CA VAL A 352 8.33 -0.31 -29.61
C VAL A 352 9.61 -1.06 -29.28
N HIS A 353 9.91 -2.09 -30.06
CA HIS A 353 11.03 -3.00 -29.89
C HIS A 353 11.85 -3.11 -31.20
N ASP A 354 13.11 -3.44 -31.07
CA ASP A 354 14.02 -3.80 -32.17
C ASP A 354 14.33 -5.30 -32.21
N SER A 355 13.71 -6.09 -31.34
CA SER A 355 13.94 -7.51 -31.18
C SER A 355 12.62 -8.26 -30.90
N GLY A 356 12.29 -9.21 -31.76
CA GLY A 356 11.09 -10.04 -31.58
C GLY A 356 11.15 -10.92 -30.33
N ALA A 357 12.34 -11.38 -29.90
CA ALA A 357 12.49 -12.17 -28.68
C ALA A 357 12.26 -11.31 -27.42
N GLU A 358 12.80 -10.12 -27.38
CA GLU A 358 12.60 -9.19 -26.25
C GLU A 358 11.17 -8.67 -26.18
N ARG A 359 10.54 -8.42 -27.35
CA ARG A 359 9.12 -8.12 -27.42
C ARG A 359 8.28 -9.22 -26.75
N ALA A 360 8.56 -10.51 -27.06
CA ALA A 360 7.87 -11.63 -26.47
C ALA A 360 8.09 -11.71 -24.95
N LEU A 361 9.33 -11.50 -24.48
CA LEU A 361 9.67 -11.43 -23.06
C LEU A 361 8.85 -10.35 -22.33
N VAL A 362 8.80 -9.14 -22.89
CA VAL A 362 8.06 -8.02 -22.32
C VAL A 362 6.55 -8.33 -22.24
N VAL A 363 5.99 -8.99 -23.26
CA VAL A 363 4.59 -9.46 -23.26
C VAL A 363 4.34 -10.47 -22.14
N ASP A 364 5.20 -11.47 -21.98
CA ASP A 364 5.05 -12.52 -20.96
C ASP A 364 5.11 -11.91 -19.55
N VAL A 365 6.07 -11.01 -19.31
CA VAL A 365 6.20 -10.32 -18.03
C VAL A 365 5.02 -9.40 -17.78
N ALA A 366 4.59 -8.60 -18.75
CA ALA A 366 3.42 -7.72 -18.63
C ALA A 366 2.15 -8.52 -18.31
N HIS A 367 1.96 -9.67 -18.98
CA HIS A 367 0.84 -10.58 -18.70
C HIS A 367 0.89 -11.09 -17.24
N SER A 368 2.07 -11.49 -16.75
CA SER A 368 2.23 -11.95 -15.36
C SER A 368 1.95 -10.85 -14.32
N LEU A 369 1.98 -9.59 -14.74
CA LEU A 369 1.76 -8.40 -13.93
C LEU A 369 0.35 -7.80 -14.10
N ASP A 370 -0.54 -8.44 -14.87
CA ASP A 370 -1.85 -7.88 -15.24
C ASP A 370 -1.75 -6.44 -15.82
N LEU A 371 -0.70 -6.19 -16.61
CA LEU A 371 -0.48 -4.92 -17.30
C LEU A 371 -0.92 -5.06 -18.76
N PRO A 372 -2.05 -4.46 -19.18
CA PRO A 372 -2.54 -4.62 -20.54
C PRO A 372 -1.77 -3.75 -21.54
N PHE A 373 -1.55 -4.30 -22.73
CA PHE A 373 -1.24 -3.50 -23.91
C PHE A 373 -2.54 -2.90 -24.47
N ALA A 374 -2.45 -1.67 -24.98
CA ALA A 374 -3.59 -0.99 -25.57
C ALA A 374 -3.98 -1.60 -26.92
N ASP A 375 -5.28 -1.80 -27.14
CA ASP A 375 -5.83 -2.09 -28.46
C ASP A 375 -5.81 -0.81 -29.29
N ILE A 376 -4.86 -0.71 -30.23
CA ILE A 376 -4.68 0.49 -31.07
C ILE A 376 -5.74 0.59 -32.17
N GLY A 377 -6.18 1.81 -32.46
CA GLY A 377 -7.19 2.07 -33.48
C GLY A 377 -6.67 1.90 -34.89
N PRO A 378 -7.60 1.76 -35.90
CA PRO A 378 -7.24 1.56 -37.30
C PRO A 378 -6.44 2.71 -37.92
N GLU A 379 -6.62 3.94 -37.45
CA GLU A 379 -5.83 5.11 -37.90
C GLU A 379 -4.37 4.97 -37.43
N THR A 380 -4.13 4.55 -36.20
CA THR A 380 -2.80 4.28 -35.67
C THR A 380 -2.14 3.14 -36.41
N THR A 381 -2.87 2.02 -36.63
CA THR A 381 -2.40 0.89 -37.44
C THR A 381 -1.98 1.30 -38.83
N ALA A 382 -2.78 2.13 -39.51
CA ALA A 382 -2.44 2.63 -40.86
C ALA A 382 -1.20 3.54 -40.87
N ARG A 383 -1.03 4.37 -39.83
CA ARG A 383 0.18 5.22 -39.68
C ARG A 383 1.44 4.36 -39.44
N LEU A 384 1.34 3.35 -38.59
CA LEU A 384 2.44 2.42 -38.34
C LEU A 384 2.81 1.66 -39.62
N ALA A 385 1.82 1.09 -40.33
CA ALA A 385 2.05 0.37 -41.57
C ALA A 385 2.76 1.22 -42.67
N ALA A 386 2.54 2.54 -42.64
CA ALA A 386 3.23 3.45 -43.57
C ALA A 386 4.70 3.75 -43.19
N LEU A 387 5.11 3.42 -41.94
CA LEU A 387 6.47 3.63 -41.45
C LEU A 387 7.33 2.36 -41.53
N LEU A 388 6.69 1.19 -41.50
CA LEU A 388 7.36 -0.09 -41.38
C LEU A 388 7.78 -0.61 -42.77
N ASP A 389 8.85 -1.42 -42.76
CA ASP A 389 9.28 -2.18 -43.92
C ASP A 389 8.26 -3.29 -44.29
N ASP A 390 8.23 -3.68 -45.57
CA ASP A 390 7.37 -4.78 -46.03
C ASP A 390 7.59 -6.05 -45.24
N GLY A 391 6.49 -6.63 -44.71
CA GLY A 391 6.50 -7.87 -43.97
C GLY A 391 6.51 -7.70 -42.44
N LEU A 392 6.52 -6.46 -41.95
CA LEU A 392 6.31 -6.18 -40.52
C LEU A 392 4.84 -5.86 -40.22
N ASP A 393 4.35 -6.35 -39.10
CA ASP A 393 2.96 -6.17 -38.68
C ASP A 393 2.79 -4.91 -37.81
N ALA A 394 1.88 -4.03 -38.18
CA ALA A 394 1.54 -2.83 -37.45
C ALA A 394 0.65 -3.17 -36.24
N THR A 395 1.25 -3.65 -35.18
CA THR A 395 0.59 -4.12 -33.94
C THR A 395 1.11 -3.38 -32.71
N ASN A 396 0.52 -3.62 -31.54
CA ASN A 396 1.03 -3.20 -30.24
C ASN A 396 1.11 -4.45 -29.31
N PRO A 397 2.27 -4.85 -28.83
CA PRO A 397 3.63 -4.25 -28.98
C PRO A 397 4.14 -4.29 -30.43
N LEU A 398 4.90 -3.26 -30.81
CA LEU A 398 5.42 -3.10 -32.16
C LEU A 398 6.88 -3.62 -32.25
N ASP A 399 7.17 -4.40 -33.29
CA ASP A 399 8.52 -4.77 -33.69
C ASP A 399 8.90 -3.96 -34.93
N VAL A 400 10.02 -3.21 -34.88
CA VAL A 400 10.46 -2.35 -35.97
C VAL A 400 11.76 -2.85 -36.61
N TRP A 401 12.21 -4.07 -36.29
CA TRP A 401 13.41 -4.63 -36.86
C TRP A 401 13.27 -4.76 -38.39
N GLY A 402 14.01 -3.95 -39.12
CA GLY A 402 13.99 -3.89 -40.59
C GLY A 402 15.33 -3.41 -41.15
N THR A 403 15.48 -3.43 -42.48
CA THR A 403 16.77 -3.32 -43.17
C THR A 403 17.02 -2.01 -43.90
N GLY A 404 16.09 -1.04 -43.93
CA GLY A 404 16.22 -0.04 -44.94
C GLY A 404 16.11 1.42 -44.57
N ALA A 405 15.25 1.78 -43.68
CA ALA A 405 15.00 3.17 -43.32
C ALA A 405 15.94 3.64 -42.17
N SER A 406 16.11 4.95 -42.04
CA SER A 406 16.77 5.53 -40.87
C SER A 406 16.07 5.01 -39.60
N ALA A 407 16.74 4.25 -38.78
CA ALA A 407 16.21 3.69 -37.53
C ALA A 407 15.57 4.75 -36.64
N ARG A 408 16.20 5.92 -36.52
CA ARG A 408 15.63 7.09 -35.83
C ARG A 408 14.24 7.47 -36.34
N THR A 409 14.06 7.54 -37.66
CA THR A 409 12.78 8.00 -38.28
C THR A 409 11.66 7.00 -37.98
N VAL A 410 11.93 5.70 -38.13
CA VAL A 410 10.96 4.63 -37.87
C VAL A 410 10.59 4.58 -36.41
N LEU A 411 11.57 4.60 -35.51
CA LEU A 411 11.38 4.57 -34.06
C LEU A 411 10.60 5.79 -33.56
N ALA A 412 11.06 7.01 -33.89
CA ALA A 412 10.40 8.26 -33.48
C ALA A 412 8.99 8.37 -34.02
N GLY A 413 8.78 8.03 -35.29
CA GLY A 413 7.46 8.02 -35.94
C GLY A 413 6.52 6.99 -35.28
N SER A 414 7.00 5.81 -34.99
CA SER A 414 6.22 4.74 -34.31
C SER A 414 5.82 5.12 -32.89
N LEU A 415 6.76 5.61 -32.09
CA LEU A 415 6.49 6.10 -30.72
C LEU A 415 5.46 7.22 -30.73
N THR A 416 5.59 8.18 -31.66
CA THR A 416 4.67 9.32 -31.80
C THR A 416 3.27 8.87 -32.25
N ALA A 417 3.19 7.93 -33.23
CA ALA A 417 1.92 7.38 -33.67
C ALA A 417 1.18 6.65 -32.55
N LEU A 418 1.88 5.80 -31.78
CA LEU A 418 1.35 5.12 -30.61
C LEU A 418 0.93 6.11 -29.50
N ALA A 419 1.73 7.13 -29.24
CA ALA A 419 1.39 8.16 -28.27
C ALA A 419 0.14 8.97 -28.66
N ALA A 420 -0.14 9.13 -29.95
CA ALA A 420 -1.34 9.82 -30.43
C ALA A 420 -2.62 8.99 -30.21
N ASP A 421 -2.53 7.65 -30.11
CA ASP A 421 -3.69 6.79 -29.94
C ASP A 421 -4.43 7.04 -28.62
N PRO A 422 -5.76 7.23 -28.63
CA PRO A 422 -6.52 7.52 -27.41
C PRO A 422 -6.55 6.36 -26.41
N SER A 423 -6.35 5.10 -26.86
CA SER A 423 -6.31 3.92 -25.99
C SER A 423 -4.99 3.77 -25.25
N VAL A 424 -3.93 4.46 -25.69
CA VAL A 424 -2.60 4.37 -25.10
C VAL A 424 -2.43 5.38 -23.96
N GLY A 425 -2.07 4.88 -22.79
CA GLY A 425 -1.81 5.68 -21.58
C GLY A 425 -0.35 6.10 -21.43
N ALA A 426 0.59 5.24 -21.83
CA ALA A 426 2.03 5.47 -21.80
C ALA A 426 2.73 4.68 -22.90
N VAL A 427 3.87 5.16 -23.38
CA VAL A 427 4.66 4.52 -24.45
C VAL A 427 6.06 4.23 -23.95
N ALA A 428 6.56 3.01 -24.20
CA ALA A 428 7.90 2.60 -23.90
C ALA A 428 8.71 2.30 -25.18
N LEU A 429 9.90 2.88 -25.31
CA LEU A 429 10.91 2.37 -26.20
C LEU A 429 11.64 1.25 -25.43
N ALA A 430 11.30 0.01 -25.73
CA ALA A 430 11.83 -1.17 -25.03
C ALA A 430 13.00 -1.74 -25.82
N VAL A 431 14.19 -1.23 -25.52
CA VAL A 431 15.46 -1.58 -26.14
C VAL A 431 16.56 -1.59 -25.10
N ASP A 432 17.56 -2.45 -25.26
CA ASP A 432 18.76 -2.37 -24.44
C ASP A 432 19.64 -1.21 -24.94
N LEU A 433 19.65 -0.14 -24.16
CA LEU A 433 20.42 1.07 -24.46
C LEU A 433 21.91 0.80 -24.20
N VAL A 434 22.54 0.03 -25.07
CA VAL A 434 23.95 -0.34 -24.96
C VAL A 434 24.86 0.76 -25.52
N HIS A 435 26.15 0.69 -25.20
CA HIS A 435 27.13 1.58 -25.82
C HIS A 435 27.44 1.09 -27.24
N GLU A 436 26.93 1.87 -28.22
CA GLU A 436 27.17 1.55 -29.64
C GLU A 436 28.62 1.87 -30.06
N LEU A 437 29.30 0.85 -30.53
CA LEU A 437 30.74 0.96 -30.88
C LEU A 437 31.00 1.74 -32.18
N ASP A 438 30.01 1.85 -33.06
CA ASP A 438 30.04 2.63 -34.29
C ASP A 438 29.53 4.06 -34.10
N GLY A 439 29.08 4.38 -32.88
CA GLY A 439 28.58 5.71 -32.51
C GLY A 439 27.12 5.98 -32.94
N ASP A 440 26.33 4.93 -33.23
CA ASP A 440 24.88 5.10 -33.52
C ASP A 440 24.16 5.69 -32.30
N ARG A 441 23.31 6.67 -32.58
CA ARG A 441 22.51 7.39 -31.56
C ARG A 441 21.02 7.31 -31.84
N SER A 442 20.63 6.47 -32.78
CA SER A 442 19.25 6.41 -33.27
C SER A 442 18.23 6.20 -32.17
N TYR A 443 18.49 5.39 -31.15
CA TYR A 443 17.60 5.15 -30.02
C TYR A 443 17.44 6.39 -29.15
N ILE A 444 18.56 7.05 -28.81
CA ILE A 444 18.58 8.25 -27.97
C ILE A 444 17.80 9.36 -28.64
N GLU A 445 18.12 9.63 -29.91
CA GLU A 445 17.51 10.72 -30.70
C GLU A 445 16.04 10.45 -30.97
N ALA A 446 15.64 9.21 -31.27
CA ALA A 446 14.24 8.83 -31.45
C ALA A 446 13.43 8.97 -30.17
N ALA A 447 13.98 8.59 -29.03
CA ALA A 447 13.33 8.76 -27.74
C ALA A 447 13.09 10.25 -27.40
N ILE A 448 14.10 11.10 -27.66
CA ILE A 448 13.99 12.56 -27.46
C ILE A 448 12.94 13.16 -28.40
N ASP A 449 13.01 12.82 -29.70
CA ASP A 449 12.03 13.30 -30.70
C ASP A 449 10.60 12.93 -30.29
N ALA A 450 10.38 11.71 -29.84
CA ALA A 450 9.07 11.25 -29.37
C ALA A 450 8.63 11.94 -28.07
N TRP A 451 9.56 12.15 -27.13
CA TRP A 451 9.26 12.89 -25.90
C TRP A 451 8.81 14.31 -26.19
N ASP A 452 9.48 15.01 -27.09
CA ASP A 452 9.15 16.39 -27.43
C ASP A 452 7.86 16.50 -28.23
N ALA A 453 7.48 15.47 -29.00
CA ALA A 453 6.28 15.43 -29.84
C ALA A 453 4.98 15.16 -29.06
N THR A 454 5.01 14.71 -27.81
CA THR A 454 3.80 14.37 -27.04
C THR A 454 3.87 14.84 -25.60
N THR A 455 2.71 15.02 -24.96
CA THR A 455 2.58 15.26 -23.52
C THR A 455 2.31 13.98 -22.73
N LYS A 456 2.06 12.86 -23.41
CA LYS A 456 1.90 11.57 -22.76
C LYS A 456 3.23 11.08 -22.18
N PRO A 457 3.20 10.21 -21.15
CA PRO A 457 4.39 9.56 -20.64
C PRO A 457 5.09 8.74 -21.74
N VAL A 458 6.37 9.03 -21.96
CA VAL A 458 7.29 8.25 -22.79
C VAL A 458 8.48 7.87 -21.92
N CYS A 459 8.99 6.65 -22.04
CA CYS A 459 10.18 6.19 -21.33
C CYS A 459 11.01 5.25 -22.21
N VAL A 460 12.27 5.07 -21.85
CA VAL A 460 13.07 3.94 -22.32
C VAL A 460 12.96 2.82 -21.29
N LEU A 461 12.77 1.58 -21.73
CA LEU A 461 12.76 0.37 -20.92
C LEU A 461 13.93 -0.52 -21.32
N ALA A 462 14.99 -0.54 -20.53
CA ALA A 462 16.13 -1.39 -20.73
C ALA A 462 15.93 -2.75 -20.02
N ASN A 463 16.06 -3.85 -20.77
CA ASN A 463 15.85 -5.20 -20.23
C ASN A 463 17.03 -5.67 -19.36
N LEU A 464 18.26 -5.28 -19.72
CA LEU A 464 19.49 -5.69 -19.05
C LEU A 464 20.23 -4.49 -18.43
N PRO A 465 19.99 -4.15 -17.15
CA PRO A 465 20.62 -2.98 -16.50
C PRO A 465 22.15 -2.95 -16.51
N SER A 466 22.79 -4.12 -16.55
CA SER A 466 24.24 -4.24 -16.57
C SER A 466 24.87 -3.88 -17.92
N ALA A 467 24.10 -3.87 -19.01
CA ALA A 467 24.53 -3.47 -20.35
C ALA A 467 24.25 -2.00 -20.66
N LEU A 468 23.51 -1.31 -19.81
CA LEU A 468 23.05 0.07 -20.02
C LEU A 468 24.24 1.04 -20.18
N ASP A 469 24.27 1.80 -21.29
CA ASP A 469 25.17 2.95 -21.43
C ASP A 469 24.74 4.07 -20.49
N ARG A 470 25.53 4.26 -19.44
CA ARG A 470 25.28 5.27 -18.40
C ARG A 470 25.34 6.70 -18.93
N THR A 471 26.09 6.94 -20.00
CA THR A 471 26.19 8.26 -20.64
C THR A 471 24.92 8.58 -21.39
N ALA A 472 24.44 7.65 -22.21
CA ALA A 472 23.17 7.76 -22.92
C ALA A 472 21.99 7.91 -21.95
N ALA A 473 21.95 7.10 -20.90
CA ALA A 473 20.90 7.20 -19.88
C ALA A 473 20.89 8.55 -19.14
N ARG A 474 22.06 9.11 -18.83
CA ARG A 474 22.17 10.45 -18.23
C ARG A 474 21.67 11.53 -19.17
N GLU A 475 22.02 11.47 -20.44
CA GLU A 475 21.59 12.41 -21.45
C GLU A 475 20.05 12.43 -21.57
N LEU A 476 19.41 11.26 -21.65
CA LEU A 476 17.95 11.14 -21.68
C LEU A 476 17.31 11.72 -20.41
N ARG A 477 17.86 11.39 -19.24
CA ARG A 477 17.39 11.91 -17.95
C ARG A 477 17.57 13.41 -17.82
N ASP A 478 18.67 13.96 -18.33
CA ASP A 478 18.92 15.42 -18.35
C ASP A 478 17.93 16.15 -19.27
N HIS A 479 17.41 15.45 -20.31
CA HIS A 479 16.31 15.93 -21.14
C HIS A 479 14.93 15.77 -20.46
N GLY A 480 14.86 15.10 -19.32
CA GLY A 480 13.63 14.82 -18.57
C GLY A 480 12.93 13.50 -18.94
N LEU A 481 13.54 12.68 -19.80
CA LEU A 481 12.99 11.40 -20.26
C LEU A 481 13.43 10.27 -19.31
N PRO A 482 12.48 9.52 -18.70
CA PRO A 482 12.79 8.41 -17.80
C PRO A 482 13.44 7.22 -18.53
N VAL A 483 14.44 6.62 -17.88
CA VAL A 483 15.08 5.37 -18.31
C VAL A 483 14.89 4.32 -17.22
N LEU A 484 14.00 3.37 -17.47
CA LEU A 484 13.66 2.30 -16.54
C LEU A 484 14.67 1.16 -16.68
N GLU A 485 15.22 0.70 -15.55
CA GLU A 485 16.34 -0.24 -15.53
C GLU A 485 15.88 -1.63 -15.06
N GLY A 486 15.27 -2.37 -15.97
CA GLY A 486 14.82 -3.74 -15.76
C GLY A 486 13.39 -3.97 -16.25
N THR A 487 13.19 -5.07 -16.98
CA THR A 487 11.90 -5.41 -17.59
C THR A 487 10.77 -5.42 -16.55
N ARG A 488 10.95 -6.17 -15.46
CA ARG A 488 9.90 -6.32 -14.43
C ARG A 488 9.67 -5.04 -13.65
N SER A 489 10.72 -4.40 -13.15
CA SER A 489 10.59 -3.15 -12.36
C SER A 489 10.04 -2.01 -13.19
N GLY A 490 10.45 -1.88 -14.46
CA GLY A 490 9.95 -0.88 -15.38
C GLY A 490 8.48 -1.08 -15.76
N LEU A 491 8.06 -2.33 -16.01
CA LEU A 491 6.65 -2.64 -16.27
C LEU A 491 5.77 -2.41 -15.03
N LEU A 492 6.28 -2.71 -13.82
CA LEU A 492 5.61 -2.34 -12.56
C LEU A 492 5.48 -0.83 -12.42
N ALA A 493 6.52 -0.06 -12.74
CA ALA A 493 6.46 1.40 -12.72
C ALA A 493 5.39 1.94 -13.70
N LEU A 494 5.30 1.38 -14.92
CA LEU A 494 4.26 1.72 -15.89
C LEU A 494 2.85 1.36 -15.36
N ARG A 495 2.68 0.19 -14.74
CA ARG A 495 1.42 -0.20 -14.09
C ARG A 495 1.03 0.80 -12.99
N HIS A 496 1.97 1.21 -12.16
CA HIS A 496 1.74 2.21 -11.11
C HIS A 496 1.33 3.56 -11.70
N LEU A 497 2.02 4.00 -12.75
CA LEU A 497 1.68 5.23 -13.45
C LEU A 497 0.23 5.23 -14.01
N LEU A 498 -0.18 4.12 -14.64
CA LEU A 498 -1.55 3.98 -15.15
C LEU A 498 -2.59 3.98 -14.02
N SER A 499 -2.24 3.45 -12.85
CA SER A 499 -3.15 3.40 -11.69
C SER A 499 -3.41 4.78 -11.07
N LEU A 500 -2.52 5.75 -11.25
CA LEU A 500 -2.65 7.11 -10.72
C LEU A 500 -3.78 7.92 -11.38
N GLY A 501 -4.29 7.49 -12.54
CA GLY A 501 -5.43 8.13 -13.18
C GLY A 501 -6.79 7.80 -12.54
N ALA A 502 -6.85 6.83 -11.62
CA ALA A 502 -8.05 6.52 -10.84
C ALA A 502 -8.04 7.39 -9.57
N PRO A 503 -9.05 8.27 -9.38
CA PRO A 503 -9.10 9.05 -8.14
C PRO A 503 -9.12 8.12 -6.93
N PRO A 504 -8.32 8.39 -5.89
CA PRO A 504 -8.44 7.65 -4.64
C PRO A 504 -9.90 7.75 -4.18
N THR A 505 -10.44 6.65 -3.71
CA THR A 505 -11.80 6.68 -3.12
C THR A 505 -11.71 7.58 -1.90
N PRO A 506 -12.36 8.78 -1.90
CA PRO A 506 -12.29 9.64 -0.73
C PRO A 506 -12.77 8.85 0.48
N PRO A 507 -12.19 9.10 1.67
CA PRO A 507 -12.76 8.55 2.89
C PRO A 507 -14.24 8.94 2.88
N ALA A 508 -15.10 7.94 2.79
CA ALA A 508 -16.51 8.23 2.78
C ALA A 508 -16.85 8.89 4.12
N GLU A 509 -17.55 10.00 4.07
CA GLU A 509 -18.51 10.28 5.15
C GLU A 509 -19.55 9.15 5.13
N VAL A 510 -19.13 7.97 5.55
CA VAL A 510 -20.06 6.87 5.77
C VAL A 510 -20.71 7.15 7.12
N VAL A 511 -21.75 7.96 7.06
CA VAL A 511 -22.73 7.96 8.12
C VAL A 511 -23.41 6.60 8.05
N ALA A 512 -22.95 5.66 8.88
CA ALA A 512 -23.70 4.44 9.10
C ALA A 512 -25.12 4.88 9.47
N PRO A 513 -26.19 4.29 8.88
CA PRO A 513 -27.53 4.64 9.29
C PRO A 513 -27.60 4.41 10.79
N GLU A 514 -27.65 5.53 11.54
CA GLU A 514 -27.80 5.47 12.99
C GLU A 514 -29.15 4.82 13.30
N MET A 515 -29.11 3.58 13.71
CA MET A 515 -30.24 2.93 14.37
C MET A 515 -30.16 3.31 15.86
N PRO A 516 -31.00 4.24 16.33
CA PRO A 516 -30.93 4.71 17.72
C PRO A 516 -30.95 3.53 18.69
N GLY A 517 -29.96 3.45 19.56
CA GLY A 517 -29.85 2.39 20.56
C GLY A 517 -29.25 1.05 20.08
N ARG A 518 -28.95 0.85 18.79
CA ARG A 518 -28.35 -0.42 18.28
C ARG A 518 -27.04 -0.76 19.00
N ARG A 519 -26.07 0.17 18.98
CA ARG A 519 -24.81 0.00 19.70
C ARG A 519 -25.01 -0.29 21.19
N ALA A 520 -25.82 0.53 21.88
CA ALA A 520 -26.05 0.35 23.32
C ALA A 520 -26.64 -1.01 23.65
N ARG A 521 -27.60 -1.50 22.86
CA ARG A 521 -28.19 -2.83 23.01
C ARG A 521 -27.15 -3.92 22.90
N TRP A 522 -26.33 -3.90 21.83
CA TRP A 522 -25.33 -4.94 21.61
C TRP A 522 -24.18 -4.87 22.59
N VAL A 523 -23.69 -3.68 22.95
CA VAL A 523 -22.67 -3.55 24.01
C VAL A 523 -23.17 -4.13 25.34
N THR A 524 -24.42 -3.87 25.72
CA THR A 524 -25.01 -4.45 26.93
C THR A 524 -25.12 -5.97 26.84
N ARG A 525 -25.55 -6.52 25.67
CA ARG A 525 -25.67 -7.97 25.50
C ARG A 525 -24.29 -8.66 25.50
N LEU A 526 -23.30 -8.10 24.81
CA LEU A 526 -21.94 -8.62 24.75
C LEU A 526 -21.22 -8.60 26.11
N ALA A 527 -21.53 -7.63 26.95
CA ALA A 527 -21.03 -7.55 28.32
C ALA A 527 -21.56 -8.69 29.21
N ALA A 528 -22.67 -9.31 28.86
CA ALA A 528 -23.24 -10.45 29.59
C ALA A 528 -22.55 -11.79 29.23
N GLY A 529 -21.67 -11.83 28.24
CA GLY A 529 -20.93 -13.01 27.82
C GLY A 529 -21.07 -13.35 26.33
N PRO A 530 -20.51 -14.48 25.90
CA PRO A 530 -20.56 -14.91 24.50
C PRO A 530 -21.99 -14.99 23.96
N LEU A 531 -22.15 -14.72 22.66
CA LEU A 531 -23.45 -14.88 21.99
C LEU A 531 -23.68 -16.36 21.66
N ARG A 532 -24.93 -16.78 21.70
CA ARG A 532 -25.39 -18.03 21.07
C ARG A 532 -25.46 -17.84 19.56
N ALA A 533 -25.52 -18.94 18.79
CA ALA A 533 -25.50 -18.89 17.35
C ALA A 533 -26.67 -18.05 16.76
N ASP A 534 -27.88 -18.18 17.28
CA ASP A 534 -29.05 -17.39 16.87
C ASP A 534 -28.89 -15.89 17.19
N GLU A 535 -28.29 -15.55 18.33
CA GLU A 535 -27.98 -14.16 18.71
C GLU A 535 -26.88 -13.56 17.82
N ALA A 536 -25.85 -14.34 17.47
CA ALA A 536 -24.78 -13.91 16.57
C ALA A 536 -25.33 -13.60 15.16
N LEU A 537 -26.24 -14.45 14.65
CA LEU A 537 -26.94 -14.19 13.39
C LEU A 537 -27.87 -12.95 13.50
N ALA A 538 -28.53 -12.75 14.63
CA ALA A 538 -29.34 -11.55 14.87
C ALA A 538 -28.49 -10.27 14.91
N LEU A 539 -27.29 -10.33 15.52
CA LEU A 539 -26.34 -9.22 15.45
C LEU A 539 -25.98 -8.89 13.99
N LEU A 540 -25.62 -9.88 13.19
CA LEU A 540 -25.28 -9.69 11.77
C LEU A 540 -26.46 -9.11 10.98
N ALA A 541 -27.69 -9.60 11.23
CA ALA A 541 -28.90 -9.12 10.56
C ALA A 541 -29.17 -7.64 10.84
N ASP A 542 -28.90 -7.15 12.05
CA ASP A 542 -29.01 -5.73 12.41
C ASP A 542 -28.04 -4.82 11.61
N TYR A 543 -26.99 -5.40 11.01
CA TYR A 543 -26.06 -4.71 10.13
C TYR A 543 -26.25 -5.09 8.65
N GLY A 544 -27.40 -5.69 8.30
CA GLY A 544 -27.76 -6.01 6.92
C GLY A 544 -27.12 -7.27 6.34
N ILE A 545 -26.64 -8.17 7.19
CA ILE A 545 -26.09 -9.48 6.82
C ILE A 545 -27.07 -10.55 7.30
N PRO A 546 -28.05 -10.97 6.48
CA PRO A 546 -29.08 -11.90 6.92
C PRO A 546 -28.51 -13.31 7.16
N GLY A 547 -29.12 -14.02 8.08
CA GLY A 547 -28.96 -15.47 8.27
C GLY A 547 -30.26 -16.23 8.00
N PRO A 548 -30.24 -17.54 7.86
CA PRO A 548 -31.43 -18.35 7.85
C PRO A 548 -32.13 -18.30 9.22
N ALA A 549 -33.43 -18.62 9.26
CA ALA A 549 -34.13 -18.76 10.53
C ALA A 549 -33.40 -19.79 11.41
N ALA A 550 -33.08 -19.42 12.64
CA ALA A 550 -32.31 -20.24 13.57
C ALA A 550 -32.83 -20.06 14.99
N HIS A 551 -32.89 -21.15 15.75
CA HIS A 551 -33.26 -21.14 17.16
C HIS A 551 -32.36 -22.05 17.96
N SER A 552 -31.81 -21.54 19.03
CA SER A 552 -31.03 -22.32 19.99
C SER A 552 -31.92 -23.25 20.81
N ALA A 553 -31.44 -24.44 21.13
CA ALA A 553 -32.12 -25.47 21.88
C ALA A 553 -31.17 -26.16 22.86
N GLY A 554 -31.58 -26.30 24.12
CA GLY A 554 -30.84 -26.99 25.18
C GLY A 554 -31.42 -28.38 25.50
N SER A 555 -32.48 -28.80 24.77
CA SER A 555 -33.11 -30.10 24.95
C SER A 555 -33.71 -30.59 23.63
N ARG A 556 -33.88 -31.92 23.54
CA ARG A 556 -34.55 -32.54 22.35
C ARG A 556 -35.95 -31.95 22.09
N ALA A 557 -36.72 -31.67 23.13
CA ALA A 557 -38.05 -31.10 23.00
C ALA A 557 -38.01 -29.67 22.44
N GLU A 558 -37.06 -28.86 22.90
CA GLU A 558 -36.83 -27.54 22.35
C GLU A 558 -36.35 -27.58 20.90
N ALA A 559 -35.47 -28.55 20.54
CA ALA A 559 -34.99 -28.70 19.18
C ALA A 559 -36.14 -29.05 18.22
N LEU A 560 -37.07 -29.93 18.61
CA LEU A 560 -38.28 -30.25 17.83
C LEU A 560 -39.18 -29.02 17.69
N THR A 561 -39.41 -28.27 18.78
CA THR A 561 -40.21 -27.04 18.75
C THR A 561 -39.56 -25.97 17.83
N ALA A 562 -38.24 -25.85 17.89
CA ALA A 562 -37.47 -24.96 17.02
C ALA A 562 -37.64 -25.37 15.53
N ALA A 563 -37.57 -26.67 15.23
CA ALA A 563 -37.73 -27.15 13.87
C ALA A 563 -39.15 -26.95 13.31
N ASP A 564 -40.18 -27.06 14.17
CA ASP A 564 -41.58 -26.77 13.78
C ASP A 564 -41.74 -25.27 13.44
N ALA A 565 -41.02 -24.39 14.14
CA ALA A 565 -41.04 -22.95 13.86
C ALA A 565 -40.24 -22.57 12.60
N VAL A 566 -39.14 -23.28 12.34
CA VAL A 566 -38.23 -23.04 11.19
C VAL A 566 -38.78 -23.64 9.91
N GLY A 567 -39.37 -24.84 10.00
CA GLY A 567 -39.82 -25.65 8.87
C GLY A 567 -38.76 -26.61 8.33
N TYR A 568 -39.15 -27.87 8.12
CA TYR A 568 -38.25 -28.89 7.53
C TYR A 568 -38.02 -28.66 6.03
N PRO A 569 -36.85 -29.04 5.47
CA PRO A 569 -35.71 -29.68 6.15
C PRO A 569 -34.86 -28.69 6.95
N VAL A 570 -34.29 -29.18 8.08
CA VAL A 570 -33.47 -28.38 8.97
C VAL A 570 -32.01 -28.88 9.05
N VAL A 571 -31.13 -28.03 9.58
CA VAL A 571 -29.78 -28.34 9.96
C VAL A 571 -29.68 -28.26 11.48
N LEU A 572 -29.02 -29.25 12.09
CA LEU A 572 -28.68 -29.24 13.51
C LEU A 572 -27.19 -29.03 13.70
N LYS A 573 -26.81 -28.06 14.54
CA LYS A 573 -25.41 -27.78 14.84
C LYS A 573 -25.19 -27.70 16.35
N THR A 574 -23.99 -28.10 16.83
CA THR A 574 -23.59 -27.78 18.19
C THR A 574 -23.46 -26.26 18.40
N ASP A 575 -23.92 -25.75 19.55
CA ASP A 575 -23.87 -24.32 19.90
C ASP A 575 -22.90 -24.06 21.09
N ARG A 576 -21.92 -24.95 21.28
CA ARG A 576 -20.91 -24.82 22.32
C ARG A 576 -19.90 -23.74 21.99
N PRO A 577 -19.65 -22.77 22.88
CA PRO A 577 -18.75 -21.64 22.59
C PRO A 577 -17.26 -22.05 22.55
N ASP A 578 -16.90 -23.22 23.11
CA ASP A 578 -15.53 -23.74 23.09
C ASP A 578 -15.21 -24.58 21.82
N ILE A 579 -16.18 -24.77 20.92
CA ILE A 579 -16.00 -25.44 19.64
C ILE A 579 -16.05 -24.44 18.50
N SER A 580 -14.88 -23.99 18.06
CA SER A 580 -14.75 -23.01 16.95
C SER A 580 -15.01 -23.64 15.58
N HIS A 581 -14.53 -24.87 15.33
CA HIS A 581 -14.70 -25.60 14.06
C HIS A 581 -15.68 -26.77 14.23
N LYS A 582 -16.98 -26.45 14.14
CA LYS A 582 -18.05 -27.40 14.41
C LYS A 582 -18.03 -28.61 13.48
N SER A 583 -17.63 -28.40 12.21
CA SER A 583 -17.55 -29.47 11.19
C SER A 583 -16.45 -30.51 11.51
N ASP A 584 -15.31 -30.08 12.05
CA ASP A 584 -14.15 -30.95 12.33
C ASP A 584 -14.45 -31.99 13.41
N VAL A 585 -15.33 -31.62 14.34
CA VAL A 585 -15.80 -32.53 15.41
C VAL A 585 -17.07 -33.27 15.02
N GLY A 586 -17.52 -33.18 13.76
CA GLY A 586 -18.80 -33.77 13.32
C GLY A 586 -20.00 -33.17 14.06
N GLY A 587 -19.92 -31.89 14.44
CA GLY A 587 -20.94 -31.16 15.19
C GLY A 587 -22.03 -30.53 14.33
N VAL A 588 -22.13 -30.89 13.03
CA VAL A 588 -23.11 -30.39 12.07
C VAL A 588 -23.79 -31.55 11.38
N VAL A 589 -25.13 -31.62 11.41
CA VAL A 589 -25.94 -32.59 10.68
C VAL A 589 -26.90 -31.83 9.77
N VAL A 590 -26.84 -32.16 8.47
CA VAL A 590 -27.65 -31.51 7.42
C VAL A 590 -28.70 -32.49 6.87
N GLY A 591 -29.75 -31.96 6.20
CA GLY A 591 -30.76 -32.77 5.51
C GLY A 591 -31.68 -33.53 6.46
N LEU A 592 -32.02 -32.93 7.59
CA LEU A 592 -32.98 -33.49 8.52
C LEU A 592 -34.39 -33.16 8.07
N ASP A 593 -35.04 -34.12 7.44
CA ASP A 593 -36.33 -33.92 6.73
C ASP A 593 -37.56 -34.05 7.62
N GLY A 594 -37.38 -34.47 8.89
CA GLY A 594 -38.50 -34.67 9.81
C GLY A 594 -38.13 -34.83 11.26
N PRO A 595 -39.11 -34.87 12.18
CA PRO A 595 -38.91 -34.87 13.61
C PRO A 595 -38.15 -36.11 14.12
N GLU A 596 -38.33 -37.27 13.52
CA GLU A 596 -37.65 -38.49 13.94
C GLU A 596 -36.15 -38.43 13.62
N ALA A 597 -35.80 -37.95 12.43
CA ALA A 597 -34.40 -37.77 12.02
C ALA A 597 -33.71 -36.72 12.90
N LEU A 598 -34.40 -35.61 13.19
CA LEU A 598 -33.88 -34.56 14.08
C LEU A 598 -33.68 -35.08 15.52
N ALA A 599 -34.65 -35.83 16.05
CA ALA A 599 -34.54 -36.38 17.41
C ALA A 599 -33.34 -37.32 17.56
N ALA A 600 -33.14 -38.22 16.56
CA ALA A 600 -31.99 -39.12 16.54
C ALA A 600 -30.65 -38.38 16.44
N ALA A 601 -30.57 -37.38 15.54
CA ALA A 601 -29.39 -36.54 15.39
C ALA A 601 -29.08 -35.73 16.68
N TYR A 602 -30.12 -35.20 17.33
CA TYR A 602 -29.96 -34.48 18.61
C TYR A 602 -29.41 -35.42 19.69
N ASP A 603 -29.98 -36.59 19.88
CA ASP A 603 -29.55 -37.55 20.91
C ASP A 603 -28.11 -38.02 20.68
N GLU A 604 -27.69 -38.19 19.42
CA GLU A 604 -26.31 -38.52 19.07
C GLU A 604 -25.35 -37.37 19.39
N LEU A 605 -25.64 -36.16 18.87
CA LEU A 605 -24.77 -35.01 19.09
C LEU A 605 -24.72 -34.61 20.57
N ALA A 606 -25.85 -34.62 21.27
CA ALA A 606 -25.90 -34.27 22.69
C ALA A 606 -25.10 -35.24 23.56
N GLY A 607 -25.09 -36.55 23.20
CA GLY A 607 -24.26 -37.55 23.87
C GLY A 607 -22.76 -37.33 23.73
N ARG A 608 -22.32 -36.72 22.64
CA ARG A 608 -20.90 -36.47 22.36
C ARG A 608 -20.46 -35.07 22.72
N LEU A 609 -21.26 -34.07 22.42
CA LEU A 609 -20.85 -32.65 22.44
C LEU A 609 -21.62 -31.80 23.47
N GLY A 610 -22.59 -32.43 24.21
CA GLY A 610 -23.42 -31.70 25.15
C GLY A 610 -24.75 -31.22 24.52
N PRO A 611 -25.67 -30.75 25.36
CA PRO A 611 -27.07 -30.50 24.94
C PRO A 611 -27.28 -29.20 24.13
N ASP A 612 -26.32 -28.29 24.15
CA ASP A 612 -26.49 -26.99 23.51
C ASP A 612 -26.39 -27.10 22.00
N MET A 613 -27.50 -26.90 21.31
CA MET A 613 -27.64 -27.02 19.87
C MET A 613 -28.31 -25.76 19.28
N VAL A 614 -28.15 -25.56 17.98
CA VAL A 614 -28.94 -24.64 17.18
C VAL A 614 -29.63 -25.41 16.03
N VAL A 615 -30.92 -25.21 15.89
CA VAL A 615 -31.72 -25.70 14.75
C VAL A 615 -31.89 -24.58 13.75
N MET A 616 -31.56 -24.83 12.49
CA MET A 616 -31.48 -23.80 11.46
C MET A 616 -32.15 -24.25 10.17
N ALA A 617 -32.80 -23.34 9.45
CA ALA A 617 -33.33 -23.60 8.13
C ALA A 617 -32.22 -24.00 7.15
N THR A 618 -32.51 -24.95 6.27
CA THR A 618 -31.56 -25.29 5.21
C THR A 618 -31.40 -24.15 4.22
N ALA A 619 -30.18 -23.65 4.06
CA ALA A 619 -29.90 -22.57 3.13
C ALA A 619 -29.89 -23.06 1.66
N PRO A 620 -30.37 -22.24 0.71
CA PRO A 620 -30.28 -22.56 -0.72
C PRO A 620 -28.82 -22.72 -1.17
N PRO A 621 -28.58 -23.43 -2.29
CA PRO A 621 -27.25 -23.56 -2.88
C PRO A 621 -26.62 -22.18 -3.22
N GLY A 622 -25.31 -22.07 -3.07
CA GLY A 622 -24.55 -20.87 -3.36
C GLY A 622 -23.06 -21.10 -3.21
N VAL A 623 -22.28 -20.09 -3.59
CA VAL A 623 -20.82 -20.06 -3.41
C VAL A 623 -20.52 -19.70 -1.95
N GLU A 624 -19.59 -20.44 -1.33
CA GLU A 624 -19.17 -20.16 0.04
C GLU A 624 -18.07 -19.09 0.07
N MET A 625 -18.37 -18.01 0.76
CA MET A 625 -17.46 -16.89 1.02
C MET A 625 -17.20 -16.78 2.51
N ALA A 626 -16.16 -16.05 2.87
CA ALA A 626 -15.86 -15.67 4.24
C ALA A 626 -15.85 -14.16 4.39
N LEU A 627 -16.45 -13.66 5.49
CA LEU A 627 -16.33 -12.27 5.92
C LEU A 627 -15.78 -12.23 7.34
N GLY A 628 -14.94 -11.24 7.64
CA GLY A 628 -14.40 -11.12 8.99
C GLY A 628 -14.11 -9.70 9.41
N VAL A 629 -14.04 -9.51 10.72
CA VAL A 629 -13.41 -8.34 11.35
C VAL A 629 -12.25 -8.86 12.18
N VAL A 630 -11.10 -8.24 12.00
CA VAL A 630 -9.90 -8.52 12.80
C VAL A 630 -9.38 -7.19 13.36
N ARG A 631 -8.96 -7.19 14.62
CA ARG A 631 -8.38 -6.00 15.22
C ARG A 631 -6.87 -6.00 15.00
N ASP A 632 -6.42 -5.14 14.09
CA ASP A 632 -5.00 -4.85 13.91
C ASP A 632 -4.49 -3.98 15.08
N PRO A 633 -3.33 -4.30 15.67
CA PRO A 633 -2.80 -3.54 16.81
C PRO A 633 -2.40 -2.10 16.46
N LEU A 634 -2.20 -1.78 15.18
CA LEU A 634 -1.75 -0.47 14.69
C LEU A 634 -2.91 0.35 14.10
N LEU A 635 -3.74 -0.28 13.26
CA LEU A 635 -4.81 0.40 12.52
C LEU A 635 -6.20 0.27 13.17
N GLY A 636 -6.33 -0.59 14.20
CA GLY A 636 -7.64 -0.88 14.78
C GLY A 636 -8.43 -1.95 13.99
N PRO A 637 -9.76 -1.88 13.93
CA PRO A 637 -10.55 -2.89 13.24
C PRO A 637 -10.31 -2.85 11.73
N LEU A 638 -10.15 -4.01 11.12
CA LEU A 638 -10.05 -4.23 9.68
C LEU A 638 -11.14 -5.20 9.24
N VAL A 639 -11.71 -4.98 8.05
CA VAL A 639 -12.71 -5.85 7.43
C VAL A 639 -12.04 -6.74 6.40
N VAL A 640 -12.35 -8.03 6.45
CA VAL A 640 -11.80 -9.04 5.54
C VAL A 640 -12.94 -9.65 4.73
N VAL A 641 -12.71 -9.86 3.44
CA VAL A 641 -13.56 -10.67 2.55
C VAL A 641 -12.70 -11.65 1.78
N GLY A 642 -13.12 -12.91 1.66
CA GLY A 642 -12.34 -13.93 0.96
C GLY A 642 -13.16 -15.15 0.54
N ALA A 643 -12.48 -16.12 -0.07
CA ALA A 643 -13.04 -17.43 -0.32
C ALA A 643 -13.41 -18.09 1.02
N GLY A 644 -14.55 -18.80 1.06
CA GLY A 644 -15.06 -19.46 2.25
C GLY A 644 -14.95 -21.00 2.18
N GLY A 645 -15.46 -21.64 3.22
CA GLY A 645 -15.49 -23.11 3.32
C GLY A 645 -14.08 -23.71 3.29
N VAL A 646 -13.95 -24.87 2.64
CA VAL A 646 -12.67 -25.60 2.54
C VAL A 646 -11.59 -24.89 1.71
N LEU A 647 -11.96 -23.85 0.99
CA LEU A 647 -11.04 -23.09 0.13
C LEU A 647 -10.25 -22.02 0.89
N VAL A 648 -10.64 -21.66 2.10
CA VAL A 648 -9.99 -20.61 2.92
C VAL A 648 -8.50 -20.86 3.08
N GLU A 649 -8.14 -22.07 3.54
CA GLU A 649 -6.75 -22.42 3.83
C GLU A 649 -5.93 -22.72 2.56
N LEU A 650 -6.58 -23.22 1.51
CA LEU A 650 -5.91 -23.62 0.27
C LEU A 650 -5.56 -22.42 -0.61
N LEU A 651 -6.47 -21.46 -0.76
CA LEU A 651 -6.30 -20.35 -1.69
C LEU A 651 -5.68 -19.13 -1.05
N ALA A 652 -5.87 -18.94 0.27
CA ALA A 652 -5.49 -17.71 0.99
C ALA A 652 -5.96 -16.42 0.26
N ASP A 653 -7.05 -16.56 -0.56
CA ASP A 653 -7.60 -15.48 -1.38
C ASP A 653 -8.49 -14.59 -0.53
N ARG A 654 -7.92 -13.50 -0.09
CA ARG A 654 -8.60 -12.51 0.76
C ARG A 654 -8.22 -11.10 0.38
N ARG A 655 -9.13 -10.14 0.70
CA ARG A 655 -8.87 -8.70 0.64
C ARG A 655 -9.22 -8.07 1.96
N VAL A 656 -8.46 -7.04 2.30
CA VAL A 656 -8.58 -6.34 3.58
C VAL A 656 -8.89 -4.87 3.32
N GLY A 657 -9.80 -4.29 4.10
CA GLY A 657 -10.17 -2.89 4.00
C GLY A 657 -10.33 -2.22 5.36
N MET A 658 -10.04 -0.93 5.42
CA MET A 658 -10.25 -0.12 6.62
C MET A 658 -11.70 0.36 6.69
N PRO A 659 -12.43 0.08 7.78
CA PRO A 659 -13.77 0.63 7.96
C PRO A 659 -13.71 2.14 8.30
N PRO A 660 -14.74 2.95 7.92
CA PRO A 660 -15.94 2.55 7.19
C PRO A 660 -15.68 2.38 5.69
N LEU A 661 -16.29 1.36 5.06
CA LEU A 661 -16.15 1.08 3.63
C LEU A 661 -17.32 1.61 2.83
N THR A 662 -17.03 2.23 1.67
CA THR A 662 -18.07 2.57 0.68
C THR A 662 -18.50 1.35 -0.11
N ALA A 663 -19.69 1.41 -0.72
CA ALA A 663 -20.15 0.38 -1.66
C ALA A 663 -19.16 0.17 -2.83
N THR A 664 -18.52 1.25 -3.30
CA THR A 664 -17.49 1.18 -4.36
C THR A 664 -16.24 0.46 -3.89
N ALA A 665 -15.74 0.76 -2.67
CA ALA A 665 -14.58 0.07 -2.09
C ALA A 665 -14.88 -1.41 -1.86
N ALA A 666 -16.03 -1.75 -1.29
CA ALA A 666 -16.45 -3.12 -1.07
C ALA A 666 -16.56 -3.93 -2.40
N ARG A 667 -17.17 -3.34 -3.44
CA ARG A 667 -17.21 -3.96 -4.77
C ARG A 667 -15.81 -4.19 -5.34
N ARG A 668 -14.90 -3.24 -5.19
CA ARG A 668 -13.51 -3.38 -5.65
C ARG A 668 -12.78 -4.50 -4.91
N MET A 669 -12.98 -4.64 -3.60
CA MET A 669 -12.43 -5.76 -2.83
C MET A 669 -12.90 -7.10 -3.40
N VAL A 670 -14.22 -7.28 -3.62
CA VAL A 670 -14.79 -8.51 -4.18
C VAL A 670 -14.29 -8.77 -5.61
N GLN A 671 -14.19 -7.74 -6.44
CA GLN A 671 -13.70 -7.86 -7.83
C GLN A 671 -12.26 -8.34 -7.93
N ARG A 672 -11.42 -8.03 -6.94
CA ARG A 672 -10.00 -8.42 -6.89
C ARG A 672 -9.73 -9.80 -6.30
N LEU A 673 -10.75 -10.53 -5.86
CA LEU A 673 -10.59 -11.89 -5.39
C LEU A 673 -10.28 -12.82 -6.55
N ALA A 674 -9.36 -13.76 -6.36
CA ALA A 674 -9.06 -14.81 -7.34
C ALA A 674 -10.27 -15.74 -7.56
N VAL A 675 -11.10 -15.92 -6.52
CA VAL A 675 -12.36 -16.69 -6.57
C VAL A 675 -13.47 -15.97 -7.35
N ARG A 676 -13.27 -14.74 -7.77
CA ARG A 676 -14.28 -13.92 -8.47
C ARG A 676 -14.98 -14.63 -9.66
N PRO A 677 -14.26 -15.36 -10.56
CA PRO A 677 -14.91 -16.10 -11.65
C PRO A 677 -15.89 -17.18 -11.19
N VAL A 678 -15.70 -17.76 -10.00
CA VAL A 678 -16.64 -18.73 -9.42
C VAL A 678 -17.95 -18.05 -9.06
N LEU A 679 -17.91 -16.80 -8.57
CA LEU A 679 -19.11 -16.00 -8.30
C LEU A 679 -19.90 -15.68 -9.58
N ASP A 680 -19.25 -15.64 -10.74
CA ASP A 680 -19.88 -15.44 -12.06
C ASP A 680 -20.48 -16.71 -12.66
N GLY A 681 -20.37 -17.85 -11.99
CA GLY A 681 -20.97 -19.11 -12.44
C GLY A 681 -20.14 -19.85 -13.47
N ILE A 682 -18.81 -19.91 -13.30
CA ILE A 682 -17.91 -20.66 -14.20
C ILE A 682 -18.42 -22.09 -14.48
N ARG A 683 -18.36 -22.52 -15.73
CA ARG A 683 -18.78 -23.87 -16.19
C ARG A 683 -20.26 -24.23 -15.87
N GLY A 684 -21.15 -23.25 -15.87
CA GLY A 684 -22.58 -23.47 -15.55
C GLY A 684 -22.86 -23.59 -14.06
N GLY A 685 -21.93 -23.15 -13.21
CA GLY A 685 -22.13 -23.02 -11.76
C GLY A 685 -23.15 -21.96 -11.39
N ILE A 686 -23.35 -21.78 -10.11
CA ILE A 686 -24.30 -20.82 -9.56
C ILE A 686 -23.75 -19.39 -9.76
N VAL A 687 -24.57 -18.52 -10.36
CA VAL A 687 -24.26 -17.09 -10.44
C VAL A 687 -24.65 -16.45 -9.10
N ALA A 688 -23.69 -15.88 -8.41
CA ALA A 688 -23.88 -15.25 -7.12
C ALA A 688 -24.26 -13.76 -7.24
N ASP A 689 -25.02 -13.25 -6.29
CA ASP A 689 -25.30 -11.81 -6.17
C ASP A 689 -24.10 -11.06 -5.55
N VAL A 690 -23.19 -10.61 -6.41
CA VAL A 690 -22.01 -9.83 -6.02
C VAL A 690 -22.38 -8.48 -5.40
N GLY A 691 -23.53 -7.92 -5.77
CA GLY A 691 -24.04 -6.69 -5.18
C GLY A 691 -24.43 -6.90 -3.71
N ALA A 692 -25.13 -7.98 -3.42
CA ALA A 692 -25.47 -8.38 -2.04
C ALA A 692 -24.21 -8.71 -1.21
N LEU A 693 -23.22 -9.38 -1.81
CA LEU A 693 -21.93 -9.63 -1.13
C LEU A 693 -21.22 -8.31 -0.76
N ALA A 694 -21.15 -7.38 -1.70
CA ALA A 694 -20.54 -6.06 -1.43
C ALA A 694 -21.33 -5.27 -0.36
N ALA A 695 -22.66 -5.37 -0.35
CA ALA A 695 -23.49 -4.77 0.69
C ALA A 695 -23.23 -5.38 2.08
N ALA A 696 -23.04 -6.71 2.14
CA ALA A 696 -22.66 -7.40 3.38
C ALA A 696 -21.29 -6.93 3.91
N VAL A 697 -20.29 -6.72 3.02
CA VAL A 697 -18.99 -6.14 3.39
C VAL A 697 -19.16 -4.75 3.98
N VAL A 698 -20.01 -3.90 3.39
CA VAL A 698 -20.33 -2.57 3.93
C VAL A 698 -21.01 -2.69 5.30
N GLY A 699 -22.01 -3.56 5.44
CA GLY A 699 -22.68 -3.82 6.71
C GLY A 699 -21.70 -4.24 7.81
N LEU A 700 -20.81 -5.16 7.49
CA LEU A 700 -19.76 -5.59 8.41
C LEU A 700 -18.79 -4.45 8.78
N SER A 701 -18.52 -3.53 7.84
CA SER A 701 -17.68 -2.38 8.12
C SER A 701 -18.34 -1.41 9.11
N HIS A 702 -19.66 -1.25 9.05
CA HIS A 702 -20.41 -0.48 10.03
C HIS A 702 -20.39 -1.13 11.42
N LEU A 703 -20.53 -2.47 11.48
CA LEU A 703 -20.38 -3.22 12.72
C LEU A 703 -18.98 -2.99 13.33
N ALA A 704 -17.94 -3.07 12.49
CA ALA A 704 -16.55 -2.86 12.91
C ALA A 704 -16.30 -1.45 13.47
N VAL A 705 -16.96 -0.40 12.92
CA VAL A 705 -16.91 0.97 13.45
C VAL A 705 -17.64 1.06 14.78
N GLU A 706 -18.86 0.52 14.86
CA GLU A 706 -19.71 0.67 16.05
C GLU A 706 -19.25 -0.20 17.24
N LEU A 707 -18.77 -1.40 17.01
CA LEU A 707 -18.46 -2.39 18.06
C LEU A 707 -16.99 -2.82 18.11
N GLY A 708 -16.11 -2.23 17.30
CA GLY A 708 -14.70 -2.61 17.23
C GLY A 708 -13.88 -2.30 18.49
N ASP A 709 -14.43 -1.60 19.46
CA ASP A 709 -13.85 -1.43 20.80
C ASP A 709 -14.18 -2.61 21.74
N VAL A 710 -15.23 -3.39 21.44
CA VAL A 710 -15.70 -4.54 22.22
C VAL A 710 -15.33 -5.86 21.54
N ILE A 711 -15.51 -5.93 20.21
CA ILE A 711 -15.21 -7.12 19.40
C ILE A 711 -13.76 -7.04 18.91
N VAL A 712 -12.97 -8.07 19.20
CA VAL A 712 -11.57 -8.19 18.75
C VAL A 712 -11.49 -8.94 17.43
N ALA A 713 -12.26 -9.99 17.29
CA ALA A 713 -12.38 -10.73 16.04
C ALA A 713 -13.83 -11.17 15.82
N LEU A 714 -14.23 -11.19 14.56
CA LEU A 714 -15.50 -11.75 14.11
C LEU A 714 -15.23 -12.51 12.81
N ASP A 715 -15.65 -13.76 12.74
CA ASP A 715 -15.56 -14.61 11.55
C ASP A 715 -16.95 -15.10 11.14
N VAL A 716 -17.36 -14.79 9.92
CA VAL A 716 -18.59 -15.26 9.29
C VAL A 716 -18.19 -16.26 8.21
N ASN A 717 -18.19 -17.55 8.55
CA ASN A 717 -17.73 -18.61 7.66
C ASN A 717 -18.48 -19.92 7.93
N PRO A 718 -19.27 -20.41 6.93
CA PRO A 718 -19.44 -19.82 5.60
C PRO A 718 -20.52 -18.75 5.53
N LEU A 719 -20.29 -17.76 4.66
CA LEU A 719 -21.31 -16.89 4.12
C LEU A 719 -21.73 -17.45 2.75
N ARG A 720 -22.97 -17.90 2.62
CA ARG A 720 -23.46 -18.46 1.35
C ARG A 720 -23.95 -17.36 0.43
N CYS A 721 -23.35 -17.26 -0.77
CA CYS A 721 -23.68 -16.27 -1.78
C CYS A 721 -24.35 -16.94 -2.99
N GLY A 722 -25.60 -16.64 -3.24
CA GLY A 722 -26.39 -17.22 -4.32
C GLY A 722 -27.15 -16.16 -5.13
N PRO A 723 -28.00 -16.58 -6.10
CA PRO A 723 -28.79 -15.64 -6.92
C PRO A 723 -29.77 -14.78 -6.12
N GLY A 724 -30.19 -15.25 -4.94
CA GLY A 724 -31.13 -14.55 -4.04
C GLY A 724 -30.46 -13.69 -2.98
N GLY A 725 -29.15 -13.46 -3.07
CA GLY A 725 -28.41 -12.67 -2.09
C GLY A 725 -27.42 -13.48 -1.26
N VAL A 726 -27.15 -13.04 -0.04
CA VAL A 726 -26.18 -13.67 0.90
C VAL A 726 -26.88 -14.16 2.15
N LEU A 727 -26.37 -15.23 2.76
CA LEU A 727 -26.82 -15.76 4.06
C LEU A 727 -25.60 -16.15 4.91
N ALA A 728 -25.50 -15.59 6.10
CA ALA A 728 -24.52 -16.01 7.09
C ALA A 728 -24.99 -17.33 7.73
N LEU A 729 -24.19 -18.40 7.57
CA LEU A 729 -24.58 -19.70 8.10
C LEU A 729 -23.94 -20.00 9.44
N ASP A 730 -22.83 -19.35 9.76
CA ASP A 730 -22.17 -19.42 11.07
C ASP A 730 -21.44 -18.12 11.36
N ALA A 731 -21.26 -17.82 12.64
CA ALA A 731 -20.49 -16.66 13.09
C ALA A 731 -19.78 -16.98 14.41
N LEU A 732 -18.48 -16.67 14.46
CA LEU A 732 -17.67 -16.74 15.65
C LEU A 732 -17.28 -15.31 16.07
N ILE A 733 -17.48 -14.97 17.34
CA ILE A 733 -17.23 -13.62 17.85
C ILE A 733 -16.30 -13.73 19.07
N GLU A 734 -15.15 -13.09 18.98
CA GLU A 734 -14.21 -12.97 20.09
C GLU A 734 -14.31 -11.57 20.72
N LEU A 735 -14.47 -11.54 22.03
CA LEU A 735 -14.59 -10.32 22.81
C LEU A 735 -13.23 -9.89 23.37
N GLY A 736 -12.97 -8.60 23.37
CA GLY A 736 -11.79 -8.04 24.01
C GLY A 736 -11.84 -8.21 25.56
N PRO A 737 -10.68 -8.13 26.22
CA PRO A 737 -10.65 -8.11 27.67
C PRO A 737 -11.48 -6.93 28.17
N SER A 738 -12.42 -7.20 29.07
CA SER A 738 -13.27 -6.17 29.69
C SER A 738 -12.39 -5.03 30.23
N GLN A 739 -12.44 -3.86 29.59
CA GLN A 739 -11.81 -2.67 30.15
C GLN A 739 -12.63 -2.28 31.40
N SER A 740 -12.18 -2.80 32.57
CA SER A 740 -12.61 -2.22 33.84
C SER A 740 -12.25 -0.73 33.80
N ARG A 741 -13.26 0.13 33.74
CA ARG A 741 -13.08 1.58 33.89
C ARG A 741 -12.26 1.81 35.16
N PRO A 742 -11.14 2.56 35.10
CA PRO A 742 -10.60 3.14 36.31
C PRO A 742 -11.67 4.09 36.87
N GLY A 743 -12.10 3.83 38.09
CA GLY A 743 -13.02 4.64 38.86
C GLY A 743 -12.48 6.04 39.18
#